data_f32c6cddb9b9dbb95910a577904e192a
#
_entry.id   f32c6cddb9b9dbb95910a577904e192a
#
_cell.length_a   1.000
_cell.length_b   1.000
_cell.length_c   1.000
_cell.angle_alpha   90.00
_cell.angle_beta   90.00
_cell.angle_gamma   90.00
#
_symmetry.space_group_name_H-M   'P 1'
#
loop_
_entity.id
_entity.type
_entity.pdbx_description
1 polymer ?
#
loop_
_entity_poly.entity_id
_entity_poly.type
_entity_poly.pdbx_seq_one_letter_code
_entity_poly.pdbx_strand_id
1 'polypeptide(L)'
;METLKENFERLSAKIKTSGKPAAAWFPQYTTTSLLNAENWWEALAVCEYALDTCEDETLTEDFFELIFSAFDCNVEVGLNEEEYEFWWEKVMQVCDRVAVFSGAGWAQKGAKYSEARYGKRDMSFLFPYYEKAADMGWAEAEATVAYWKFMGFYCEQDKEEGERRFAALSSPEALLWGKHYRAFAEEFTGNKEKALQIRKELLEELPEGHRLRAHTYAALGDAIDREEGGVAEEAAYYEKSLEIVPNLYTLKNLATLYFRYPELGKPKELGFELWEKAWHAGVWSAANFLGYNYQEEEWLDMPKAIEWLEKGMLYCELYSAYELALIYLYSDDYKNVERGLMCLDRCVEGDYVAGIEGLAIVYFNGDLVEEDMNRAKELLEKAVELGSGNAAYRIGWMYERGFLSEKPDYVKAMECYEKAASMENADGYCRAALYLANGYSGVTDAVKSREYYEKAAELGSCFALIELSFLYENGDGVEKSYEKAFELCSKAAGEEYPYAMFRVGLYLEKGVLGEARLEEAFGWYVKAAEAGDMDAVFALGRCYKHGIGTEEDFDKALECFSKGAEKNESRCLTELGLAYENGNGVEENPQKAVEYMTQAAEQNYGYAQFKMGEYNFFGYGSCLEDNKKAVEWYEKAVANEVPMAMIRIGEYYLYDYDSLNESEKAYSYFKKAADEYEWYSEGLGICYEMGIGVEDNETEAFKYYTLAADSGNVTSMYRTGLCYYNGVGVKENYAEAYRWFTDAAGHENVGATYYLGKMLMYGEGCTPDPETAIQWLMKAAEKNNDKAQFELGNAYLMGNGVEENDEIAMEWFEKAAENGNEKALKITGRRRK
;
A
#
# COMPACT_ATOMS: atom_id res chain seq x y z
N MET A 1 52.92 25.88 -6.36
CA MET A 1 52.62 25.84 -4.92
C MET A 1 53.41 24.66 -4.35
N GLU A 2 54.12 24.84 -3.26
CA GLU A 2 54.78 23.72 -2.56
C GLU A 2 53.69 22.75 -2.08
N THR A 3 53.91 21.46 -2.21
CA THR A 3 52.98 20.44 -1.70
C THR A 3 53.02 20.42 -0.16
N LEU A 4 51.98 19.93 0.47
CA LEU A 4 51.94 19.75 1.94
C LEU A 4 53.14 18.92 2.41
N LYS A 5 53.55 17.92 1.63
CA LYS A 5 54.70 17.07 1.85
C LYS A 5 56.03 17.86 1.87
N GLU A 6 56.26 18.76 0.89
CA GLU A 6 57.44 19.62 0.84
C GLU A 6 57.50 20.57 2.05
N ASN A 7 56.33 21.09 2.44
CA ASN A 7 56.20 21.94 3.63
C ASN A 7 56.49 21.16 4.93
N PHE A 8 56.00 19.94 5.07
CA PHE A 8 56.28 19.05 6.18
C PHE A 8 57.78 18.72 6.27
N GLU A 9 58.40 18.27 5.16
CA GLU A 9 59.82 17.93 5.11
C GLU A 9 60.69 19.16 5.45
N ARG A 10 60.31 20.34 4.97
CA ARG A 10 61.01 21.58 5.27
C ARG A 10 60.88 21.97 6.76
N LEU A 11 59.70 21.84 7.34
CA LEU A 11 59.46 22.11 8.76
C LEU A 11 60.18 21.10 9.65
N SER A 12 60.09 19.80 9.35
CA SER A 12 60.81 18.74 10.05
C SER A 12 62.34 18.99 10.05
N ALA A 13 62.92 19.35 8.91
CA ALA A 13 64.31 19.74 8.83
C ALA A 13 64.64 20.98 9.67
N LYS A 14 63.77 22.00 9.68
CA LYS A 14 63.94 23.22 10.50
C LYS A 14 63.85 22.92 11.98
N ILE A 15 62.94 22.07 12.43
CA ILE A 15 62.81 21.63 13.82
C ILE A 15 64.08 20.89 14.21
N LYS A 16 64.48 19.86 13.47
CA LYS A 16 65.70 19.05 13.73
C LYS A 16 66.98 19.88 13.82
N THR A 17 67.12 20.89 12.98
CA THR A 17 68.32 21.77 12.93
C THR A 17 68.28 22.87 13.97
N SER A 18 67.12 23.17 14.57
CA SER A 18 66.95 24.25 15.52
C SER A 18 67.66 24.03 16.86
N GLY A 19 67.84 22.75 17.26
CA GLY A 19 68.40 22.38 18.56
C GLY A 19 67.52 22.77 19.76
N LYS A 20 66.28 23.18 19.52
CA LYS A 20 65.33 23.53 20.56
C LYS A 20 64.60 22.24 21.01
N PRO A 21 64.28 22.12 22.38
CA PRO A 21 63.49 21.00 22.84
C PRO A 21 62.09 21.00 22.22
N ALA A 22 61.48 19.82 22.03
CA ALA A 22 60.18 19.69 21.45
C ALA A 22 59.12 20.52 22.19
N ALA A 23 59.18 20.52 23.53
CA ALA A 23 58.31 21.33 24.38
C ALA A 23 58.27 22.83 24.01
N ALA A 24 59.30 23.38 23.40
CA ALA A 24 59.29 24.77 22.90
C ALA A 24 58.40 25.04 21.70
N TRP A 25 57.97 23.98 20.99
CA TRP A 25 57.11 24.03 19.82
C TRP A 25 55.65 23.75 20.15
N PHE A 26 55.37 23.06 21.31
CA PHE A 26 54.02 22.66 21.70
C PHE A 26 53.05 23.82 21.97
N PRO A 27 53.39 24.98 22.58
CA PRO A 27 52.39 26.00 22.90
C PRO A 27 51.55 26.49 21.76
N GLN A 28 52.03 26.39 20.52
CA GLN A 28 51.29 26.83 19.35
C GLN A 28 50.36 25.77 18.75
N TYR A 29 50.45 24.51 19.26
CA TYR A 29 49.71 23.38 18.76
C TYR A 29 48.80 22.70 19.82
N THR A 30 48.77 23.22 21.07
CA THR A 30 48.02 22.62 22.21
C THR A 30 46.62 23.22 22.42
N THR A 31 46.15 24.12 21.59
CA THR A 31 44.82 24.73 21.69
C THR A 31 43.90 24.25 20.58
N THR A 32 42.61 24.47 20.76
CA THR A 32 41.49 24.20 19.79
C THR A 32 41.76 24.64 18.34
N SER A 33 42.85 25.37 18.09
CA SER A 33 43.30 25.68 16.73
C SER A 33 43.88 24.49 15.95
N LEU A 34 44.24 23.37 16.61
CA LEU A 34 44.64 22.12 15.92
C LEU A 34 43.49 21.38 15.22
N LEU A 35 42.30 21.70 15.58
CA LEU A 35 41.10 21.22 14.87
C LEU A 35 40.84 21.97 13.56
N ASN A 36 41.63 22.97 13.19
CA ASN A 36 41.56 23.60 11.88
C ASN A 36 42.36 22.80 10.83
N ALA A 37 41.69 22.53 9.72
CA ALA A 37 42.13 21.74 8.57
C ALA A 37 43.52 22.06 7.99
N GLU A 38 44.21 23.11 8.45
CA GLU A 38 45.39 23.60 7.83
C GLU A 38 46.72 23.24 8.55
N ASN A 39 46.73 22.82 9.84
CA ASN A 39 47.94 22.73 10.68
C ASN A 39 48.28 21.38 11.31
N TRP A 40 47.47 20.32 11.10
CA TRP A 40 47.70 19.01 11.69
C TRP A 40 49.05 18.37 11.34
N TRP A 41 49.54 18.59 10.10
CA TRP A 41 50.82 18.08 9.64
C TRP A 41 52.03 18.77 10.33
N GLU A 42 51.85 20.01 10.80
CA GLU A 42 52.84 20.69 11.61
C GLU A 42 52.99 20.03 12.98
N ALA A 43 51.85 19.67 13.61
CA ALA A 43 51.86 18.95 14.87
C ALA A 43 52.50 17.57 14.75
N LEU A 44 52.23 16.88 13.61
CA LEU A 44 52.84 15.59 13.31
C LEU A 44 54.39 15.71 13.19
N ALA A 45 54.90 16.77 12.54
CA ALA A 45 56.34 17.02 12.43
C ALA A 45 57.01 17.26 13.81
N VAL A 46 56.33 17.97 14.71
CA VAL A 46 56.78 18.18 16.08
C VAL A 46 56.75 16.86 16.85
N CYS A 47 55.73 16.03 16.68
CA CYS A 47 55.64 14.72 17.31
C CYS A 47 56.75 13.77 16.86
N GLU A 48 57.08 13.69 15.57
CA GLU A 48 58.19 12.91 15.06
C GLU A 48 59.52 13.35 15.67
N TYR A 49 59.71 14.66 15.78
CA TYR A 49 60.96 15.21 16.39
C TYR A 49 61.07 14.87 17.89
N ALA A 50 59.97 14.99 18.63
CA ALA A 50 59.92 14.64 20.05
C ALA A 50 60.27 13.15 20.27
N LEU A 51 59.68 12.28 19.45
CA LEU A 51 60.00 10.84 19.49
C LEU A 51 61.47 10.55 19.10
N ASP A 52 62.08 11.30 18.18
CA ASP A 52 63.48 11.21 17.79
C ASP A 52 64.44 11.64 18.92
N THR A 53 64.04 12.59 19.74
CA THR A 53 64.88 13.12 20.81
C THR A 53 64.70 12.43 22.17
N CYS A 54 63.80 11.46 22.25
CA CYS A 54 63.48 10.73 23.50
C CYS A 54 63.02 11.64 24.67
N GLU A 55 62.28 12.69 24.37
CA GLU A 55 61.72 13.61 25.38
C GLU A 55 60.35 13.09 25.85
N ASP A 56 60.33 11.90 26.46
CA ASP A 56 59.10 11.15 26.85
C ASP A 56 58.21 11.93 27.84
N GLU A 57 58.73 12.80 28.68
CA GLU A 57 58.00 13.53 29.70
C GLU A 57 57.10 14.64 29.14
N THR A 58 57.23 14.98 27.86
CA THR A 58 56.48 16.07 27.22
C THR A 58 55.34 15.58 26.32
N LEU A 59 55.34 14.29 26.04
CA LEU A 59 54.36 13.64 25.21
C LEU A 59 53.27 12.98 26.08
N THR A 60 52.13 13.64 26.25
CA THR A 60 50.97 13.10 26.95
C THR A 60 50.08 12.27 26.03
N GLU A 61 49.35 11.30 26.57
CA GLU A 61 48.39 10.52 25.83
C GLU A 61 47.35 11.43 25.14
N ASP A 62 46.91 12.48 25.84
CA ASP A 62 45.95 13.47 25.27
C ASP A 62 46.52 14.20 24.04
N PHE A 63 47.82 14.41 23.97
CA PHE A 63 48.46 15.04 22.82
C PHE A 63 48.46 14.11 21.59
N PHE A 64 48.70 12.84 21.77
CA PHE A 64 48.62 11.85 20.68
C PHE A 64 47.18 11.69 20.19
N GLU A 65 46.24 11.63 21.06
CA GLU A 65 44.82 11.56 20.70
C GLU A 65 44.40 12.80 19.91
N LEU A 66 44.85 13.97 20.29
CA LEU A 66 44.59 15.22 19.57
C LEU A 66 45.17 15.20 18.16
N ILE A 67 46.42 14.73 17.98
CA ILE A 67 47.06 14.63 16.65
C ILE A 67 46.32 13.59 15.78
N PHE A 68 45.96 12.45 16.34
CA PHE A 68 45.28 11.42 15.58
C PHE A 68 43.87 11.83 15.18
N SER A 69 43.16 12.52 16.07
CA SER A 69 41.87 13.14 15.75
C SER A 69 42.00 14.23 14.68
N ALA A 70 43.03 15.06 14.76
CA ALA A 70 43.28 16.10 13.76
C ALA A 70 43.66 15.51 12.40
N PHE A 71 44.43 14.42 12.39
CA PHE A 71 44.72 13.68 11.17
C PHE A 71 43.46 13.14 10.51
N ASP A 72 42.57 12.47 11.28
CA ASP A 72 41.30 11.91 10.80
C ASP A 72 40.40 12.97 10.19
N CYS A 73 40.37 14.16 10.81
CA CYS A 73 39.54 15.25 10.35
C CYS A 73 40.04 15.94 9.06
N ASN A 74 41.33 15.82 8.73
CA ASN A 74 41.96 16.78 7.78
C ASN A 74 42.73 16.14 6.61
N VAL A 75 43.05 14.85 6.68
CA VAL A 75 43.92 14.21 5.65
C VAL A 75 43.22 13.97 4.32
N GLU A 76 41.89 13.90 4.35
CA GLU A 76 41.19 13.43 3.15
C GLU A 76 40.73 14.55 2.22
N VAL A 77 40.85 15.81 2.63
CA VAL A 77 40.43 16.96 1.81
C VAL A 77 41.49 17.35 0.81
N GLY A 78 41.36 16.82 -0.40
CA GLY A 78 42.17 17.27 -1.56
C GLY A 78 43.49 16.53 -1.78
N LEU A 79 43.76 15.40 -1.10
CA LEU A 79 44.91 14.55 -1.35
C LEU A 79 44.61 13.55 -2.47
N ASN A 80 45.59 13.38 -3.38
CA ASN A 80 45.55 12.24 -4.30
C ASN A 80 45.98 10.95 -3.59
N GLU A 81 45.84 9.81 -4.25
CA GLU A 81 46.12 8.50 -3.68
C GLU A 81 47.56 8.34 -3.13
N GLU A 82 48.56 8.88 -3.86
CA GLU A 82 49.97 8.84 -3.43
C GLU A 82 50.24 9.72 -2.21
N GLU A 83 49.60 10.90 -2.14
CA GLU A 83 49.70 11.78 -0.97
C GLU A 83 49.02 11.18 0.26
N TYR A 84 47.87 10.55 0.09
CA TYR A 84 47.19 9.85 1.17
C TYR A 84 48.03 8.71 1.71
N GLU A 85 48.58 7.83 0.87
CA GLU A 85 49.44 6.74 1.30
C GLU A 85 50.65 7.23 2.08
N PHE A 86 51.28 8.29 1.60
CA PHE A 86 52.43 8.92 2.30
C PHE A 86 52.04 9.35 3.75
N TRP A 87 50.90 10.05 3.91
CA TRP A 87 50.47 10.55 5.22
C TRP A 87 49.99 9.43 6.11
N TRP A 88 49.31 8.44 5.56
CA TRP A 88 48.90 7.23 6.26
C TRP A 88 50.11 6.49 6.84
N GLU A 89 51.13 6.26 6.03
CA GLU A 89 52.36 5.63 6.47
C GLU A 89 53.03 6.40 7.60
N LYS A 90 53.09 7.75 7.50
CA LYS A 90 53.65 8.62 8.51
C LYS A 90 52.90 8.51 9.86
N VAL A 91 51.60 8.58 9.86
CA VAL A 91 50.80 8.46 11.07
C VAL A 91 50.93 7.06 11.67
N MET A 92 50.93 6.00 10.87
CA MET A 92 51.12 4.64 11.35
C MET A 92 52.55 4.43 11.97
N GLN A 93 53.58 5.07 11.41
CA GLN A 93 54.94 5.07 12.01
C GLN A 93 54.94 5.74 13.38
N VAL A 94 54.22 6.84 13.56
CA VAL A 94 54.08 7.50 14.86
C VAL A 94 53.32 6.59 15.83
N CYS A 95 52.17 5.98 15.40
CA CYS A 95 51.44 5.02 16.19
C CYS A 95 52.32 3.84 16.69
N ASP A 96 53.15 3.29 15.77
CA ASP A 96 54.05 2.18 16.11
C ASP A 96 55.09 2.53 17.17
N ARG A 97 55.63 3.77 17.09
CA ARG A 97 56.58 4.27 18.05
C ARG A 97 55.95 4.57 19.41
N VAL A 98 54.75 5.16 19.46
CA VAL A 98 53.97 5.40 20.66
C VAL A 98 53.53 4.12 21.30
N ALA A 99 53.12 3.12 20.55
CA ALA A 99 52.70 1.82 20.99
C ALA A 99 53.79 1.02 21.80
N VAL A 100 55.02 1.40 21.68
CA VAL A 100 56.12 0.79 22.44
C VAL A 100 56.06 1.13 23.92
N PHE A 101 55.56 2.32 24.28
CA PHE A 101 55.55 2.80 25.66
C PHE A 101 54.17 3.23 26.18
N SER A 102 53.15 3.30 25.32
CA SER A 102 51.76 3.68 25.69
C SER A 102 50.71 2.75 25.08
N GLY A 103 49.76 2.35 25.91
CA GLY A 103 48.55 1.63 25.44
C GLY A 103 47.73 2.42 24.44
N ALA A 104 47.73 3.77 24.55
CA ALA A 104 46.99 4.62 23.63
C ALA A 104 47.48 4.43 22.18
N GLY A 105 48.75 4.23 21.94
CA GLY A 105 49.30 3.95 20.59
C GLY A 105 48.72 2.67 19.98
N TRP A 106 48.50 1.62 20.73
CA TRP A 106 47.86 0.40 20.26
C TRP A 106 46.38 0.60 19.92
N ALA A 107 45.65 1.28 20.81
CA ALA A 107 44.24 1.57 20.60
C ALA A 107 44.02 2.44 19.34
N GLN A 108 44.81 3.50 19.19
CA GLN A 108 44.74 4.37 18.00
C GLN A 108 45.11 3.63 16.73
N LYS A 109 46.11 2.75 16.77
CA LYS A 109 46.46 1.90 15.63
C LYS A 109 45.28 1.00 15.24
N GLY A 110 44.59 0.40 16.19
CA GLY A 110 43.38 -0.36 15.92
C GLY A 110 42.27 0.49 15.32
N ALA A 111 42.00 1.64 15.88
CA ALA A 111 40.97 2.58 15.37
C ALA A 111 41.26 2.99 13.92
N LYS A 112 42.51 3.31 13.59
CA LYS A 112 42.92 3.66 12.24
C LYS A 112 42.66 2.54 11.21
N TYR A 113 42.98 1.30 11.54
CA TYR A 113 42.69 0.16 10.66
C TYR A 113 41.18 -0.06 10.51
N SER A 114 40.34 0.34 11.46
CA SER A 114 38.88 0.23 11.36
C SER A 114 38.27 1.20 10.34
N GLU A 115 38.96 2.31 10.11
CA GLU A 115 38.55 3.37 9.18
C GLU A 115 39.05 3.15 7.75
N ALA A 116 39.74 2.01 7.51
CA ALA A 116 40.40 1.73 6.24
C ALA A 116 39.48 1.93 5.03
N ARG A 117 39.95 2.71 4.08
CA ARG A 117 39.31 3.23 2.86
C ARG A 117 38.78 2.17 1.89
N TYR A 118 39.03 0.90 2.11
CA TYR A 118 38.73 -0.20 1.17
C TYR A 118 37.61 -1.13 1.68
N GLY A 119 36.42 -0.63 1.78
CA GLY A 119 35.14 -1.30 1.49
C GLY A 119 34.71 -2.53 2.30
N LYS A 120 35.53 -3.20 3.05
CA LYS A 120 35.15 -4.29 3.94
C LYS A 120 35.50 -3.94 5.38
N ARG A 121 34.50 -3.46 6.11
CA ARG A 121 34.58 -3.29 7.57
C ARG A 121 34.64 -4.64 8.27
N ASP A 122 35.73 -5.37 8.11
CA ASP A 122 35.99 -6.49 9.02
C ASP A 122 36.59 -5.92 10.31
N MET A 123 35.71 -5.66 11.27
CA MET A 123 36.09 -5.07 12.56
C MET A 123 36.72 -6.09 13.52
N SER A 124 36.84 -7.36 13.13
CA SER A 124 37.35 -8.44 13.98
C SER A 124 38.83 -8.23 14.42
N PHE A 125 39.61 -7.52 13.61
CA PHE A 125 41.00 -7.23 13.94
C PHE A 125 41.18 -6.10 14.98
N LEU A 126 40.14 -5.32 15.34
CA LEU A 126 40.22 -4.32 16.40
C LEU A 126 40.53 -4.92 17.76
N PHE A 127 39.95 -6.06 18.07
CA PHE A 127 40.06 -6.69 19.36
C PHE A 127 41.51 -6.92 19.82
N PRO A 128 42.41 -7.51 19.01
CA PRO A 128 43.83 -7.69 19.38
C PRO A 128 44.59 -6.40 19.69
N TYR A 129 44.25 -5.28 19.06
CA TYR A 129 44.90 -4.00 19.32
C TYR A 129 44.47 -3.42 20.69
N TYR A 130 43.15 -3.47 20.96
CA TYR A 130 42.61 -3.02 22.23
C TYR A 130 43.03 -3.95 23.42
N GLU A 131 43.15 -5.27 23.14
CA GLU A 131 43.66 -6.21 24.13
C GLU A 131 45.10 -5.90 24.50
N LYS A 132 45.97 -5.59 23.56
CA LYS A 132 47.33 -5.12 23.84
C LYS A 132 47.37 -3.79 24.60
N ALA A 133 46.49 -2.86 24.24
CA ALA A 133 46.38 -1.59 24.96
C ALA A 133 45.93 -1.82 26.43
N ALA A 134 44.98 -2.71 26.63
CA ALA A 134 44.55 -3.12 27.97
C ALA A 134 45.67 -3.79 28.78
N ASP A 135 46.43 -4.70 28.13
CA ASP A 135 47.61 -5.36 28.78
C ASP A 135 48.71 -4.37 29.21
N MET A 136 48.76 -3.21 28.56
CA MET A 136 49.66 -2.11 28.90
C MET A 136 49.07 -1.18 29.96
N GLY A 137 47.86 -1.46 30.48
CA GLY A 137 47.22 -0.70 31.53
C GLY A 137 46.48 0.57 31.06
N TRP A 138 46.11 0.66 29.80
CA TRP A 138 45.29 1.79 29.34
C TRP A 138 43.85 1.61 29.79
N ALA A 139 43.43 2.47 30.68
CA ALA A 139 42.21 2.34 31.49
C ALA A 139 40.93 2.18 30.63
N GLU A 140 40.82 2.95 29.58
CA GLU A 140 39.67 2.83 28.67
C GLU A 140 39.65 1.48 27.92
N ALA A 141 40.82 1.02 27.43
CA ALA A 141 40.91 -0.27 26.75
C ALA A 141 40.62 -1.46 27.69
N GLU A 142 41.06 -1.40 28.96
CA GLU A 142 40.74 -2.41 29.96
C GLU A 142 39.20 -2.61 30.05
N ALA A 143 38.46 -1.51 30.19
CA ALA A 143 37.01 -1.52 30.28
C ALA A 143 36.33 -1.89 28.97
N THR A 144 36.85 -1.38 27.81
CA THR A 144 36.35 -1.69 26.49
C THR A 144 36.44 -3.18 26.15
N VAL A 145 37.60 -3.79 26.42
CA VAL A 145 37.83 -5.24 26.18
C VAL A 145 36.91 -6.09 27.05
N ALA A 146 36.70 -5.68 28.32
CA ALA A 146 35.74 -6.35 29.20
C ALA A 146 34.33 -6.31 28.61
N TYR A 147 33.91 -5.16 28.09
CA TYR A 147 32.61 -4.96 27.47
C TYR A 147 32.46 -5.79 26.16
N TRP A 148 33.47 -5.75 25.30
CA TRP A 148 33.42 -6.50 24.03
C TRP A 148 33.36 -8.02 24.27
N LYS A 149 34.12 -8.53 25.23
CA LYS A 149 34.01 -9.95 25.63
C LYS A 149 32.63 -10.30 26.18
N PHE A 150 32.07 -9.45 27.00
CA PHE A 150 30.73 -9.64 27.56
C PHE A 150 29.65 -9.67 26.47
N MET A 151 29.73 -8.74 25.50
CA MET A 151 28.72 -8.56 24.44
C MET A 151 28.95 -9.43 23.22
N GLY A 152 30.17 -9.87 22.94
CA GLY A 152 30.55 -10.55 21.69
C GLY A 152 30.85 -9.60 20.54
N PHE A 153 31.19 -8.33 20.83
CA PHE A 153 31.59 -7.40 19.80
C PHE A 153 33.05 -7.60 19.39
N TYR A 154 33.32 -7.70 18.13
CA TYR A 154 34.67 -7.86 17.54
C TYR A 154 35.47 -9.07 18.02
N CYS A 155 34.86 -9.96 18.80
CA CYS A 155 35.43 -11.19 19.29
C CYS A 155 34.32 -12.20 19.61
N GLU A 156 34.66 -13.46 19.86
CA GLU A 156 33.72 -14.48 20.35
C GLU A 156 33.16 -14.06 21.70
N GLN A 157 31.83 -14.14 21.86
CA GLN A 157 31.19 -13.79 23.14
C GLN A 157 31.62 -14.74 24.27
N ASP A 158 32.12 -14.16 25.34
CA ASP A 158 32.46 -14.86 26.57
C ASP A 158 32.06 -14.00 27.77
N LYS A 159 30.79 -14.19 28.21
CA LYS A 159 30.23 -13.41 29.33
C LYS A 159 30.96 -13.60 30.63
N GLU A 160 31.48 -14.80 30.90
CA GLU A 160 32.22 -15.09 32.13
C GLU A 160 33.57 -14.39 32.15
N GLU A 161 34.29 -14.40 31.03
CA GLU A 161 35.54 -13.65 30.89
C GLU A 161 35.28 -12.13 30.92
N GLY A 162 34.23 -11.63 30.29
CA GLY A 162 33.83 -10.24 30.35
C GLY A 162 33.56 -9.77 31.79
N GLU A 163 32.79 -10.54 32.54
CA GLU A 163 32.51 -10.27 33.97
C GLU A 163 33.80 -10.35 34.84
N ARG A 164 34.66 -11.32 34.56
CA ARG A 164 35.94 -11.44 35.27
C ARG A 164 36.84 -10.23 35.00
N ARG A 165 36.89 -9.75 33.75
CA ARG A 165 37.67 -8.54 33.39
C ARG A 165 37.08 -7.28 34.00
N PHE A 166 35.76 -7.10 34.04
CA PHE A 166 35.14 -6.00 34.76
C PHE A 166 35.47 -6.01 36.28
N ALA A 167 35.48 -7.19 36.88
CA ALA A 167 35.82 -7.33 38.29
C ALA A 167 37.33 -7.13 38.57
N ALA A 168 38.19 -7.27 37.57
CA ALA A 168 39.63 -7.08 37.69
C ALA A 168 40.08 -5.61 37.52
N LEU A 169 39.21 -4.71 37.08
CA LEU A 169 39.49 -3.29 36.95
C LEU A 169 39.92 -2.72 38.30
N SER A 170 41.05 -2.08 38.38
CA SER A 170 41.65 -1.65 39.65
C SER A 170 42.08 -0.19 39.71
N SER A 171 42.42 0.40 38.56
CA SER A 171 42.71 1.83 38.54
C SER A 171 41.45 2.68 38.71
N PRO A 172 41.50 3.83 39.38
CA PRO A 172 40.35 4.71 39.54
C PRO A 172 39.71 5.06 38.20
N GLU A 173 40.52 5.34 37.20
CA GLU A 173 40.07 5.66 35.82
C GLU A 173 39.42 4.47 35.16
N ALA A 174 40.01 3.26 35.21
CA ALA A 174 39.43 2.05 34.64
C ALA A 174 38.07 1.68 35.28
N LEU A 175 37.91 1.93 36.57
CA LEU A 175 36.65 1.72 37.27
C LEU A 175 35.54 2.66 36.78
N LEU A 176 35.87 3.90 36.47
CA LEU A 176 34.91 4.86 35.91
C LEU A 176 34.49 4.47 34.48
N TRP A 177 35.42 4.12 33.59
CA TRP A 177 35.14 3.56 32.28
C TRP A 177 34.39 2.23 32.38
N GLY A 178 34.73 1.38 33.33
CA GLY A 178 33.99 0.13 33.59
C GLY A 178 32.52 0.36 33.93
N LYS A 179 32.20 1.37 34.74
CA LYS A 179 30.81 1.76 35.03
C LYS A 179 30.09 2.26 33.76
N HIS A 180 30.77 3.06 32.97
CA HIS A 180 30.22 3.57 31.72
C HIS A 180 29.84 2.41 30.77
N TYR A 181 30.74 1.49 30.48
CA TYR A 181 30.46 0.35 29.60
C TYR A 181 29.49 -0.66 30.25
N ARG A 182 29.46 -0.74 31.58
CA ARG A 182 28.46 -1.55 32.29
C ARG A 182 27.04 -1.01 32.06
N ALA A 183 26.87 0.28 32.04
CA ALA A 183 25.57 0.90 31.70
C ALA A 183 25.10 0.51 30.30
N PHE A 184 25.98 0.52 29.27
CA PHE A 184 25.67 0.02 27.96
C PHE A 184 25.28 -1.47 27.94
N ALA A 185 25.99 -2.30 28.71
CA ALA A 185 25.67 -3.73 28.81
C ALA A 185 24.29 -3.96 29.43
N GLU A 186 23.90 -3.21 30.45
CA GLU A 186 22.57 -3.29 31.05
C GLU A 186 21.47 -2.80 30.08
N GLU A 187 21.71 -1.72 29.39
CA GLU A 187 20.76 -1.20 28.38
C GLU A 187 20.52 -2.19 27.26
N PHE A 188 21.59 -2.78 26.71
CA PHE A 188 21.49 -3.78 25.63
C PHE A 188 20.80 -5.08 26.10
N THR A 189 20.88 -5.42 27.38
CA THR A 189 20.17 -6.57 27.97
C THR A 189 18.74 -6.25 28.38
N GLY A 190 18.23 -5.04 28.08
CA GLY A 190 16.86 -4.60 28.34
C GLY A 190 16.65 -3.90 29.70
N ASN A 191 17.68 -3.72 30.50
CA ASN A 191 17.60 -3.10 31.84
C ASN A 191 17.81 -1.57 31.74
N LYS A 192 16.99 -0.86 30.97
CA LYS A 192 17.13 0.58 30.71
C LYS A 192 17.16 1.44 31.97
N GLU A 193 16.30 1.18 32.96
CA GLU A 193 16.27 1.92 34.23
C GLU A 193 17.58 1.80 35.00
N LYS A 194 18.16 0.61 35.06
CA LYS A 194 19.42 0.37 35.72
C LYS A 194 20.59 1.06 35.01
N ALA A 195 20.60 1.04 33.67
CA ALA A 195 21.56 1.74 32.84
C ALA A 195 21.52 3.26 33.12
N LEU A 196 20.32 3.83 33.15
CA LEU A 196 20.08 5.24 33.46
C LEU A 196 20.58 5.60 34.88
N GLN A 197 20.31 4.74 35.86
CA GLN A 197 20.77 4.95 37.25
C GLN A 197 22.31 4.97 37.32
N ILE A 198 22.98 4.01 36.68
CA ILE A 198 24.45 3.94 36.66
C ILE A 198 25.04 5.20 36.02
N ARG A 199 24.49 5.70 34.91
CA ARG A 199 24.94 6.93 34.25
C ARG A 199 24.79 8.17 35.13
N LYS A 200 23.66 8.29 35.85
CA LYS A 200 23.44 9.42 36.77
C LYS A 200 24.43 9.39 37.94
N GLU A 201 24.65 8.21 38.56
CA GLU A 201 25.65 8.04 39.62
C GLU A 201 27.06 8.34 39.11
N LEU A 202 27.41 7.93 37.90
CA LEU A 202 28.72 8.21 37.30
C LEU A 202 28.94 9.72 37.11
N LEU A 203 27.91 10.49 36.71
CA LEU A 203 28.00 11.94 36.62
C LEU A 203 28.26 12.63 37.94
N GLU A 204 27.77 12.08 39.07
CA GLU A 204 28.02 12.61 40.40
C GLU A 204 29.48 12.34 40.84
N GLU A 205 30.08 11.23 40.42
CA GLU A 205 31.46 10.84 40.77
C GLU A 205 32.52 11.55 39.89
N LEU A 206 32.16 11.94 38.65
CA LEU A 206 33.11 12.52 37.69
C LEU A 206 33.35 14.02 37.96
N PRO A 207 34.61 14.48 38.00
CA PRO A 207 34.95 15.90 38.07
C PRO A 207 34.34 16.71 36.92
N GLU A 208 34.09 18.02 37.15
CA GLU A 208 33.77 18.96 36.06
C GLU A 208 34.90 19.00 35.03
N GLY A 209 34.61 18.84 33.74
CA GLY A 209 35.59 18.80 32.69
C GLY A 209 36.25 17.45 32.43
N HIS A 210 35.93 16.42 33.20
CA HIS A 210 36.41 15.07 32.92
C HIS A 210 35.84 14.53 31.61
N ARG A 211 36.69 14.01 30.69
CA ARG A 211 36.30 13.55 29.34
C ARG A 211 35.14 12.55 29.37
N LEU A 212 35.18 11.55 30.26
CA LEU A 212 34.12 10.57 30.39
C LEU A 212 32.74 11.19 30.70
N ARG A 213 32.72 12.40 31.30
CA ARG A 213 31.48 13.13 31.57
C ARG A 213 30.76 13.50 30.27
N ALA A 214 31.52 13.88 29.21
CA ALA A 214 30.95 14.15 27.88
C ALA A 214 30.33 12.90 27.29
N HIS A 215 31.03 11.74 27.33
CA HIS A 215 30.49 10.47 26.85
C HIS A 215 29.25 10.03 27.66
N THR A 216 29.24 10.28 28.95
CA THR A 216 28.07 9.93 29.82
C THR A 216 26.88 10.82 29.49
N TYR A 217 27.06 12.12 29.24
CA TYR A 217 25.99 13.00 28.78
C TYR A 217 25.47 12.58 27.41
N ALA A 218 26.34 12.26 26.45
CA ALA A 218 25.91 11.75 25.15
C ALA A 218 25.04 10.49 25.29
N ALA A 219 25.49 9.52 26.09
CA ALA A 219 24.76 8.28 26.35
C ALA A 219 23.43 8.50 27.12
N LEU A 220 23.32 9.54 27.92
CA LEU A 220 22.04 9.94 28.53
C LEU A 220 21.09 10.54 27.51
N GLY A 221 21.59 11.37 26.59
CA GLY A 221 20.79 11.87 25.45
C GLY A 221 20.23 10.74 24.61
N ASP A 222 21.07 9.77 24.23
CA ASP A 222 20.65 8.60 23.43
C ASP A 222 19.58 7.74 24.11
N ALA A 223 19.52 7.75 25.44
CA ALA A 223 18.57 6.96 26.22
C ALA A 223 17.20 7.62 26.41
N ILE A 224 17.03 8.87 25.96
CA ILE A 224 15.76 9.62 26.09
C ILE A 224 14.71 9.06 25.12
N ASP A 225 13.49 8.86 25.64
CA ASP A 225 12.34 8.51 24.83
C ASP A 225 11.72 9.78 24.23
N ARG A 226 11.78 9.87 22.92
CA ARG A 226 11.23 11.01 22.14
C ARG A 226 9.71 11.04 22.10
N GLU A 227 9.07 9.87 22.20
CA GLU A 227 7.61 9.76 22.17
C GLU A 227 6.95 10.38 23.41
N GLU A 228 7.65 10.40 24.54
CA GLU A 228 7.22 11.05 25.78
C GLU A 228 7.55 12.56 25.86
N GLY A 229 7.99 13.18 24.74
CA GLY A 229 8.31 14.61 24.68
C GLY A 229 9.70 14.99 25.21
N GLY A 230 10.61 14.03 25.31
CA GLY A 230 11.97 14.19 25.87
C GLY A 230 12.98 14.91 24.96
N VAL A 231 12.61 15.38 23.77
CA VAL A 231 13.53 15.95 22.78
C VAL A 231 14.33 17.14 23.30
N ALA A 232 13.74 17.98 24.14
CA ALA A 232 14.43 19.12 24.74
C ALA A 232 15.47 18.69 25.80
N GLU A 233 15.20 17.63 26.54
CA GLU A 233 16.13 17.04 27.50
C GLU A 233 17.29 16.34 26.76
N GLU A 234 17.01 15.61 25.70
CA GLU A 234 18.00 15.00 24.81
C GLU A 234 18.97 16.06 24.27
N ALA A 235 18.44 17.14 23.68
CA ALA A 235 19.24 18.23 23.16
C ALA A 235 20.13 18.88 24.26
N ALA A 236 19.58 19.09 25.45
CA ALA A 236 20.33 19.65 26.57
C ALA A 236 21.48 18.75 27.05
N TYR A 237 21.33 17.44 27.00
CA TYR A 237 22.43 16.51 27.29
C TYR A 237 23.52 16.56 26.20
N TYR A 238 23.15 16.63 24.94
CA TYR A 238 24.14 16.77 23.87
C TYR A 238 24.87 18.12 23.91
N GLU A 239 24.17 19.23 24.21
CA GLU A 239 24.80 20.54 24.43
C GLU A 239 25.84 20.46 25.55
N LYS A 240 25.51 19.87 26.69
CA LYS A 240 26.44 19.67 27.82
C LYS A 240 27.63 18.77 27.46
N SER A 241 27.40 17.75 26.65
CA SER A 241 28.49 16.89 26.17
C SER A 241 29.49 17.69 25.35
N LEU A 242 29.00 18.51 24.42
CA LEU A 242 29.82 19.34 23.51
C LEU A 242 30.52 20.49 24.20
N GLU A 243 30.01 20.98 25.34
CA GLU A 243 30.71 21.99 26.15
C GLU A 243 32.00 21.43 26.76
N ILE A 244 32.09 20.11 27.01
CA ILE A 244 33.25 19.47 27.63
C ILE A 244 34.26 19.03 26.57
N VAL A 245 33.81 18.27 25.58
CA VAL A 245 34.64 17.73 24.49
C VAL A 245 33.88 17.80 23.20
N PRO A 246 34.45 18.31 22.10
CA PRO A 246 33.87 18.17 20.77
C PRO A 246 33.75 16.67 20.39
N ASN A 247 32.58 16.11 20.56
CA ASN A 247 32.29 14.74 20.19
C ASN A 247 31.53 14.71 18.88
N LEU A 248 32.11 14.10 17.85
CA LEU A 248 31.59 14.07 16.49
C LEU A 248 30.20 13.43 16.41
N TYR A 249 29.99 12.34 17.15
CA TYR A 249 28.72 11.66 17.22
C TYR A 249 27.62 12.54 17.84
N THR A 250 27.95 13.20 18.95
CA THR A 250 27.02 14.12 19.65
C THR A 250 26.71 15.33 18.79
N LEU A 251 27.69 15.87 18.08
CA LEU A 251 27.49 17.00 17.16
C LEU A 251 26.50 16.67 16.06
N LYS A 252 26.64 15.50 15.44
CA LYS A 252 25.73 14.98 14.42
C LYS A 252 24.32 14.83 14.97
N ASN A 253 24.16 14.23 16.16
CA ASN A 253 22.85 13.98 16.74
C ASN A 253 22.15 15.31 17.10
N LEU A 254 22.87 16.23 17.74
CA LEU A 254 22.32 17.56 18.06
C LEU A 254 21.91 18.33 16.80
N ALA A 255 22.74 18.31 15.76
CA ALA A 255 22.41 18.92 14.48
C ALA A 255 21.11 18.35 13.89
N THR A 256 20.94 17.02 13.97
CA THR A 256 19.71 16.34 13.52
C THR A 256 18.48 16.77 14.32
N LEU A 257 18.62 16.91 15.68
CA LEU A 257 17.52 17.38 16.51
C LEU A 257 17.08 18.79 16.16
N TYR A 258 18.00 19.72 16.01
CA TYR A 258 17.69 21.10 15.67
C TYR A 258 17.00 21.24 14.30
N PHE A 259 17.34 20.34 13.39
CA PHE A 259 16.71 20.29 12.08
C PHE A 259 15.29 19.71 12.13
N ARG A 260 15.10 18.59 12.84
CA ARG A 260 13.83 17.81 12.83
C ARG A 260 12.76 18.34 13.77
N TYR A 261 13.14 19.07 14.85
CA TYR A 261 12.22 19.43 15.93
C TYR A 261 12.18 20.94 16.15
N PRO A 262 11.33 21.68 15.39
CA PRO A 262 11.16 23.13 15.50
C PRO A 262 10.74 23.61 16.90
N GLU A 263 10.08 22.74 17.69
CA GLU A 263 9.66 23.00 19.06
C GLU A 263 10.83 23.29 20.03
N LEU A 264 12.04 22.95 19.65
CA LEU A 264 13.26 23.33 20.39
C LEU A 264 13.55 24.83 20.33
N GLY A 265 12.83 25.58 19.48
CA GLY A 265 13.02 27.02 19.32
C GLY A 265 14.36 27.42 18.74
N LYS A 266 15.09 26.47 18.16
CA LYS A 266 16.37 26.71 17.46
C LYS A 266 16.09 26.85 15.96
N PRO A 267 16.74 27.80 15.27
CA PRO A 267 16.57 27.92 13.83
C PRO A 267 17.19 26.70 13.12
N LYS A 268 16.53 26.20 12.08
CA LYS A 268 17.01 25.04 11.29
C LYS A 268 18.39 25.28 10.65
N GLU A 269 18.71 26.54 10.32
CA GLU A 269 20.02 26.95 9.81
C GLU A 269 21.15 26.55 10.77
N LEU A 270 20.91 26.59 12.06
CA LEU A 270 21.89 26.13 13.05
C LEU A 270 22.16 24.64 12.91
N GLY A 271 21.16 23.86 12.56
CA GLY A 271 21.30 22.44 12.25
C GLY A 271 22.25 22.21 11.04
N PHE A 272 22.08 22.97 9.97
CA PHE A 272 23.00 22.93 8.83
C PHE A 272 24.43 23.33 9.22
N GLU A 273 24.62 24.43 9.97
CA GLU A 273 25.94 24.85 10.45
C GLU A 273 26.62 23.78 11.31
N LEU A 274 25.87 23.09 12.15
CA LEU A 274 26.40 22.01 12.96
C LEU A 274 26.74 20.77 12.12
N TRP A 275 25.96 20.48 11.06
CA TRP A 275 26.31 19.43 10.12
C TRP A 275 27.55 19.76 9.29
N GLU A 276 27.69 20.99 8.85
CA GLU A 276 28.94 21.47 8.17
C GLU A 276 30.15 21.37 9.12
N LYS A 277 29.98 21.71 10.40
CA LYS A 277 31.04 21.52 11.41
C LYS A 277 31.36 20.05 11.60
N ALA A 278 30.33 19.19 11.64
CA ALA A 278 30.52 17.76 11.73
C ALA A 278 31.31 17.20 10.53
N TRP A 279 30.99 17.64 9.33
CA TRP A 279 31.77 17.33 8.12
C TRP A 279 33.24 17.74 8.27
N HIS A 280 33.50 18.98 8.62
CA HIS A 280 34.87 19.47 8.80
C HIS A 280 35.62 18.81 9.95
N ALA A 281 34.92 18.17 10.83
CA ALA A 281 35.45 17.36 11.93
C ALA A 281 35.59 15.85 11.59
N GLY A 282 35.33 15.45 10.31
CA GLY A 282 35.53 14.08 9.81
C GLY A 282 34.30 13.18 9.85
N VAL A 283 33.11 13.72 10.05
CA VAL A 283 31.86 12.95 9.93
C VAL A 283 31.42 12.95 8.47
N TRP A 284 31.95 12.03 7.67
CA TRP A 284 31.69 11.99 6.21
C TRP A 284 30.22 11.81 5.87
N SER A 285 29.44 11.09 6.70
CA SER A 285 27.99 10.96 6.54
C SER A 285 27.24 12.30 6.67
N ALA A 286 27.90 13.38 7.11
CA ALA A 286 27.32 14.72 7.12
C ALA A 286 27.01 15.20 5.69
N ALA A 287 27.84 14.82 4.72
CA ALA A 287 27.58 15.14 3.32
C ALA A 287 26.28 14.54 2.78
N ASN A 288 25.97 13.31 3.20
CA ASN A 288 24.71 12.65 2.85
C ASN A 288 23.52 13.44 3.38
N PHE A 289 23.59 13.84 4.66
CA PHE A 289 22.52 14.61 5.29
C PHE A 289 22.35 15.98 4.64
N LEU A 290 23.43 16.72 4.44
CA LEU A 290 23.40 18.03 3.81
C LEU A 290 22.89 17.94 2.37
N GLY A 291 23.42 16.99 1.60
CA GLY A 291 23.02 16.76 0.22
C GLY A 291 21.54 16.37 0.08
N TYR A 292 21.03 15.54 0.96
CA TYR A 292 19.63 15.17 0.97
C TYR A 292 18.73 16.37 1.32
N ASN A 293 19.01 17.06 2.43
CA ASN A 293 18.15 18.13 2.92
C ASN A 293 18.15 19.39 2.02
N TYR A 294 19.20 19.65 1.27
CA TYR A 294 19.19 20.70 0.23
C TYR A 294 18.31 20.35 -0.99
N GLN A 295 17.75 19.15 -1.08
CA GLN A 295 16.76 18.74 -2.09
C GLN A 295 15.30 18.96 -1.62
N GLU A 296 15.06 19.15 -0.30
CA GLU A 296 13.73 19.39 0.24
C GLU A 296 13.16 20.74 -0.20
N GLU A 297 11.85 20.80 -0.46
CA GLU A 297 11.16 21.99 -1.00
C GLU A 297 11.44 23.28 -0.19
N GLU A 298 11.56 23.16 1.14
CA GLU A 298 11.79 24.28 2.06
C GLU A 298 13.19 24.91 1.88
N TRP A 299 14.19 24.12 1.45
CA TRP A 299 15.61 24.49 1.38
C TRP A 299 16.19 24.32 -0.01
N LEU A 300 15.37 24.16 -1.02
CA LEU A 300 15.75 23.76 -2.36
C LEU A 300 16.92 24.58 -2.92
N ASP A 301 18.13 24.01 -2.83
CA ASP A 301 19.37 24.50 -3.43
C ASP A 301 20.09 23.30 -4.09
N MET A 302 19.58 22.89 -5.24
CA MET A 302 20.14 21.75 -5.97
C MET A 302 21.64 21.83 -6.27
N PRO A 303 22.21 23.01 -6.63
CA PRO A 303 23.65 23.13 -6.77
C PRO A 303 24.43 22.77 -5.50
N LYS A 304 23.96 23.18 -4.32
CA LYS A 304 24.59 22.81 -3.05
C LYS A 304 24.35 21.33 -2.71
N ALA A 305 23.16 20.81 -2.98
CA ALA A 305 22.87 19.39 -2.81
C ALA A 305 23.88 18.54 -3.58
N ILE A 306 24.08 18.85 -4.87
CA ILE A 306 25.04 18.15 -5.73
C ILE A 306 26.45 18.31 -5.19
N GLU A 307 26.87 19.52 -4.81
CA GLU A 307 28.21 19.77 -4.25
C GLU A 307 28.49 18.91 -3.01
N TRP A 308 27.53 18.83 -2.08
CA TRP A 308 27.69 18.01 -0.88
C TRP A 308 27.69 16.51 -1.18
N LEU A 309 26.82 16.06 -2.07
CA LEU A 309 26.80 14.65 -2.48
C LEU A 309 28.07 14.26 -3.25
N GLU A 310 28.64 15.15 -4.11
CA GLU A 310 29.92 14.92 -4.76
C GLU A 310 31.05 14.79 -3.73
N LYS A 311 31.06 15.64 -2.70
CA LYS A 311 31.99 15.53 -1.57
C LYS A 311 31.81 14.17 -0.86
N GLY A 312 30.58 13.77 -0.53
CA GLY A 312 30.32 12.49 0.08
C GLY A 312 30.81 11.32 -0.76
N MET A 313 30.54 11.35 -2.05
CA MET A 313 31.00 10.31 -2.99
C MET A 313 32.52 10.19 -3.04
N LEU A 314 33.27 11.29 -2.95
CA LEU A 314 34.77 11.28 -2.90
C LEU A 314 35.29 10.50 -1.68
N TYR A 315 34.51 10.50 -0.56
CA TYR A 315 34.89 9.82 0.67
C TYR A 315 34.25 8.43 0.82
N CYS A 316 33.93 7.79 -0.32
CA CYS A 316 33.34 6.46 -0.39
C CYS A 316 31.97 6.32 0.28
N GLU A 317 31.24 7.42 0.45
CA GLU A 317 29.85 7.38 0.90
C GLU A 317 28.95 6.94 -0.26
N LEU A 318 28.66 5.65 -0.33
CA LEU A 318 27.90 5.05 -1.42
C LEU A 318 26.45 5.53 -1.49
N TYR A 319 25.91 5.98 -0.37
CA TYR A 319 24.60 6.65 -0.34
C TYR A 319 24.63 7.94 -1.16
N SER A 320 25.68 8.77 -0.98
CA SER A 320 25.85 9.99 -1.80
C SER A 320 25.97 9.68 -3.29
N ALA A 321 26.67 8.61 -3.66
CA ALA A 321 26.78 8.17 -5.04
C ALA A 321 25.40 7.76 -5.60
N TYR A 322 24.59 7.06 -4.81
CA TYR A 322 23.24 6.66 -5.20
C TYR A 322 22.31 7.87 -5.40
N GLU A 323 22.30 8.83 -4.47
CA GLU A 323 21.50 10.07 -4.57
C GLU A 323 21.92 10.92 -5.79
N LEU A 324 23.23 11.06 -6.02
CA LEU A 324 23.75 11.72 -7.22
C LEU A 324 23.28 11.03 -8.50
N ALA A 325 23.27 9.71 -8.50
CA ALA A 325 22.77 8.95 -9.63
C ALA A 325 21.30 9.28 -9.92
N LEU A 326 20.45 9.33 -8.89
CA LEU A 326 19.05 9.70 -9.06
C LEU A 326 18.89 11.11 -9.64
N ILE A 327 19.65 12.09 -9.13
CA ILE A 327 19.63 13.45 -9.65
C ILE A 327 20.08 13.47 -11.13
N TYR A 328 21.21 12.86 -11.47
CA TYR A 328 21.74 12.88 -12.82
C TYR A 328 20.95 12.06 -13.83
N LEU A 329 20.19 11.06 -13.40
CA LEU A 329 19.39 10.22 -14.29
C LEU A 329 17.98 10.77 -14.51
N TYR A 330 17.37 11.38 -13.49
CA TYR A 330 15.94 11.67 -13.51
C TYR A 330 15.56 13.15 -13.33
N SER A 331 16.49 14.05 -12.95
CA SER A 331 16.18 15.47 -12.87
C SER A 331 16.25 16.13 -14.24
N ASP A 332 15.22 16.89 -14.61
CA ASP A 332 15.16 17.57 -15.91
C ASP A 332 16.29 18.61 -16.08
N ASP A 333 16.60 19.36 -15.00
CA ASP A 333 17.57 20.45 -15.04
C ASP A 333 19.04 20.00 -14.93
N TYR A 334 19.29 18.84 -14.30
CA TYR A 334 20.63 18.32 -13.99
C TYR A 334 20.94 17.01 -14.70
N LYS A 335 20.12 16.60 -15.65
CA LYS A 335 20.24 15.31 -16.33
C LYS A 335 21.59 15.12 -17.00
N ASN A 336 22.30 14.08 -16.58
CA ASN A 336 23.56 13.63 -17.14
C ASN A 336 23.70 12.12 -16.99
N VAL A 337 23.22 11.40 -17.98
CA VAL A 337 23.14 9.93 -17.94
C VAL A 337 24.52 9.29 -17.72
N GLU A 338 25.59 9.79 -18.34
CA GLU A 338 26.95 9.24 -18.19
C GLU A 338 27.43 9.34 -16.74
N ARG A 339 27.28 10.51 -16.11
CA ARG A 339 27.62 10.68 -14.70
C ARG A 339 26.72 9.86 -13.76
N GLY A 340 25.43 9.78 -14.06
CA GLY A 340 24.50 8.98 -13.27
C GLY A 340 24.88 7.50 -13.27
N LEU A 341 25.23 6.94 -14.44
CA LEU A 341 25.71 5.56 -14.57
C LEU A 341 27.01 5.34 -13.83
N MET A 342 27.97 6.26 -13.96
CA MET A 342 29.25 6.20 -13.22
C MET A 342 29.02 6.15 -11.70
N CYS A 343 28.05 6.91 -11.18
CA CYS A 343 27.70 6.85 -9.77
C CYS A 343 27.08 5.51 -9.37
N LEU A 344 26.23 4.90 -10.21
CA LEU A 344 25.67 3.57 -9.96
C LEU A 344 26.76 2.46 -10.08
N ASP A 345 27.68 2.58 -11.04
CA ASP A 345 28.80 1.62 -11.16
C ASP A 345 29.64 1.63 -9.89
N ARG A 346 29.90 2.81 -9.30
CA ARG A 346 30.58 2.92 -8.01
C ARG A 346 29.82 2.25 -6.87
N CYS A 347 28.48 2.33 -6.87
CA CYS A 347 27.66 1.59 -5.93
C CYS A 347 27.81 0.06 -6.12
N VAL A 348 27.92 -0.40 -7.38
CA VAL A 348 28.14 -1.82 -7.69
C VAL A 348 29.53 -2.28 -7.23
N GLU A 349 30.56 -1.47 -7.41
CA GLU A 349 31.92 -1.75 -6.94
C GLU A 349 32.01 -1.82 -5.40
N GLY A 350 31.24 -0.97 -4.72
CA GLY A 350 31.18 -0.89 -3.26
C GLY A 350 30.14 -1.80 -2.61
N ASP A 351 29.49 -2.71 -3.37
CA ASP A 351 28.46 -3.63 -2.89
C ASP A 351 27.25 -2.92 -2.23
N TYR A 352 26.90 -1.73 -2.70
CA TYR A 352 25.75 -0.99 -2.19
C TYR A 352 24.44 -1.43 -2.86
N VAL A 353 23.63 -2.17 -2.13
CA VAL A 353 22.43 -2.87 -2.64
C VAL A 353 21.48 -1.96 -3.39
N ALA A 354 21.13 -0.78 -2.82
CA ALA A 354 20.19 0.14 -3.46
C ALA A 354 20.69 0.65 -4.82
N GLY A 355 22.00 0.94 -4.94
CA GLY A 355 22.61 1.36 -6.20
C GLY A 355 22.67 0.21 -7.22
N ILE A 356 22.93 -1.00 -6.77
CA ILE A 356 22.92 -2.21 -7.64
C ILE A 356 21.51 -2.44 -8.20
N GLU A 357 20.48 -2.38 -7.35
CA GLU A 357 19.08 -2.47 -7.78
C GLU A 357 18.71 -1.32 -8.70
N GLY A 358 19.17 -0.09 -8.40
CA GLY A 358 18.96 1.08 -9.24
C GLY A 358 19.52 0.89 -10.66
N LEU A 359 20.75 0.36 -10.78
CA LEU A 359 21.36 0.08 -12.08
C LEU A 359 20.63 -1.03 -12.82
N ALA A 360 20.16 -2.06 -12.10
CA ALA A 360 19.35 -3.11 -12.68
C ALA A 360 18.04 -2.58 -13.27
N ILE A 361 17.40 -1.62 -12.60
CA ILE A 361 16.17 -0.97 -13.10
C ILE A 361 16.47 -0.16 -14.36
N VAL A 362 17.61 0.53 -14.44
CA VAL A 362 18.00 1.31 -15.62
C VAL A 362 18.15 0.39 -16.84
N TYR A 363 18.80 -0.77 -16.70
CA TYR A 363 18.91 -1.75 -17.78
C TYR A 363 17.58 -2.45 -18.10
N PHE A 364 16.74 -2.63 -17.10
CA PHE A 364 15.40 -3.21 -17.29
C PHE A 364 14.48 -2.28 -18.09
N ASN A 365 14.44 -0.99 -17.78
CA ASN A 365 13.53 -0.04 -18.42
C ASN A 365 13.97 0.32 -19.85
N GLY A 366 15.28 0.37 -20.11
CA GLY A 366 15.81 0.76 -21.41
C GLY A 366 15.62 2.23 -21.80
N ASP A 367 15.18 3.09 -20.88
CA ASP A 367 14.87 4.50 -21.15
C ASP A 367 16.13 5.37 -21.26
N LEU A 368 17.17 5.00 -20.53
CA LEU A 368 18.42 5.77 -20.41
C LEU A 368 19.59 5.08 -21.10
N VAL A 369 19.53 3.79 -21.26
CA VAL A 369 20.48 2.92 -21.95
C VAL A 369 19.71 1.91 -22.79
N GLU A 370 20.39 1.16 -23.66
CA GLU A 370 19.75 0.03 -24.35
C GLU A 370 19.29 -1.03 -23.34
N GLU A 371 18.05 -1.49 -23.49
CA GLU A 371 17.45 -2.51 -22.64
C GLU A 371 18.30 -3.78 -22.62
N ASP A 372 18.69 -4.26 -21.45
CA ASP A 372 19.41 -5.51 -21.26
C ASP A 372 18.88 -6.29 -20.05
N MET A 373 17.93 -7.18 -20.31
CA MET A 373 17.29 -8.03 -19.30
C MET A 373 18.27 -8.98 -18.63
N ASN A 374 19.32 -9.44 -19.33
CA ASN A 374 20.32 -10.34 -18.76
C ASN A 374 21.23 -9.57 -17.80
N ARG A 375 21.63 -8.37 -18.18
CA ARG A 375 22.43 -7.52 -17.30
C ARG A 375 21.66 -7.07 -16.07
N ALA A 376 20.38 -6.72 -16.24
CA ALA A 376 19.49 -6.41 -15.13
C ALA A 376 19.39 -7.58 -14.14
N LYS A 377 19.23 -8.80 -14.67
CA LYS A 377 19.18 -10.02 -13.86
C LYS A 377 20.50 -10.28 -13.12
N GLU A 378 21.66 -10.20 -13.79
CA GLU A 378 22.97 -10.39 -13.17
C GLU A 378 23.17 -9.43 -11.97
N LEU A 379 22.79 -8.16 -12.13
CA LEU A 379 22.86 -7.17 -11.05
C LEU A 379 21.92 -7.52 -9.89
N LEU A 380 20.68 -7.93 -10.20
CA LEU A 380 19.76 -8.37 -9.16
C LEU A 380 20.24 -9.64 -8.46
N GLU A 381 20.86 -10.59 -9.18
CA GLU A 381 21.46 -11.77 -8.57
C GLU A 381 22.59 -11.40 -7.60
N LYS A 382 23.43 -10.41 -7.97
CA LYS A 382 24.43 -9.85 -7.05
C LYS A 382 23.78 -9.23 -5.81
N ALA A 383 22.72 -8.46 -5.98
CA ALA A 383 21.99 -7.89 -4.85
C ALA A 383 21.37 -8.97 -3.94
N VAL A 384 20.90 -10.08 -4.52
CA VAL A 384 20.40 -11.25 -3.75
C VAL A 384 21.53 -11.92 -2.95
N GLU A 385 22.73 -12.03 -3.51
CA GLU A 385 23.91 -12.55 -2.79
C GLU A 385 24.27 -11.66 -1.58
N LEU A 386 24.03 -10.36 -1.70
CA LEU A 386 24.22 -9.38 -0.64
C LEU A 386 23.04 -9.32 0.36
N GLY A 387 22.03 -10.20 0.21
CA GLY A 387 20.92 -10.34 1.13
C GLY A 387 19.66 -9.55 0.76
N SER A 388 19.53 -9.03 -0.46
CA SER A 388 18.32 -8.33 -0.88
C SER A 388 17.16 -9.26 -1.19
N GLY A 389 16.15 -9.29 -0.32
CA GLY A 389 14.86 -9.94 -0.60
C GLY A 389 14.08 -9.24 -1.72
N ASN A 390 14.25 -7.92 -1.85
CA ASN A 390 13.60 -7.13 -2.90
C ASN A 390 14.13 -7.50 -4.30
N ALA A 391 15.43 -7.69 -4.44
CA ALA A 391 16.04 -8.16 -5.69
C ALA A 391 15.54 -9.58 -6.06
N ALA A 392 15.44 -10.48 -5.08
CA ALA A 392 14.90 -11.82 -5.32
C ALA A 392 13.42 -11.76 -5.78
N TYR A 393 12.62 -10.93 -5.15
CA TYR A 393 11.24 -10.67 -5.58
C TYR A 393 11.17 -10.14 -7.02
N ARG A 394 12.00 -9.16 -7.39
CA ARG A 394 12.06 -8.61 -8.75
C ARG A 394 12.44 -9.65 -9.81
N ILE A 395 13.39 -10.52 -9.53
CA ILE A 395 13.74 -11.63 -10.42
C ILE A 395 12.54 -12.56 -10.62
N GLY A 396 11.83 -12.88 -9.54
CA GLY A 396 10.60 -13.66 -9.58
C GLY A 396 9.54 -13.02 -10.48
N TRP A 397 9.34 -11.73 -10.33
CA TRP A 397 8.42 -10.95 -11.17
C TRP A 397 8.85 -10.94 -12.66
N MET A 398 10.15 -10.85 -12.94
CA MET A 398 10.66 -10.94 -14.32
C MET A 398 10.36 -12.30 -14.94
N TYR A 399 10.48 -13.41 -14.20
CA TYR A 399 10.08 -14.74 -14.68
C TYR A 399 8.56 -14.86 -14.85
N GLU A 400 7.78 -14.31 -13.92
CA GLU A 400 6.31 -14.30 -13.98
C GLU A 400 5.79 -13.60 -15.23
N ARG A 401 6.45 -12.50 -15.65
CA ARG A 401 6.08 -11.73 -16.84
C ARG A 401 6.71 -12.24 -18.14
N GLY A 402 7.61 -13.20 -18.07
CA GLY A 402 8.30 -13.75 -19.24
C GLY A 402 9.40 -12.86 -19.81
N PHE A 403 9.94 -11.90 -19.04
CA PHE A 403 11.04 -11.04 -19.49
C PHE A 403 12.38 -11.78 -19.61
N LEU A 404 12.53 -12.89 -18.88
CA LEU A 404 13.74 -13.73 -18.88
C LEU A 404 13.62 -15.02 -19.69
N SER A 405 12.48 -15.22 -20.37
CA SER A 405 12.17 -16.43 -21.13
C SER A 405 11.14 -16.13 -22.21
N GLU A 406 10.98 -16.96 -23.22
CA GLU A 406 9.99 -16.78 -24.29
C GLU A 406 8.53 -16.76 -23.79
N LYS A 407 8.30 -17.31 -22.60
CA LYS A 407 6.97 -17.38 -21.94
C LYS A 407 7.15 -17.25 -20.42
N PRO A 408 6.09 -16.84 -19.69
CA PRO A 408 6.08 -16.83 -18.23
C PRO A 408 6.56 -18.18 -17.64
N ASP A 409 7.52 -18.13 -16.71
CA ASP A 409 8.04 -19.29 -15.98
C ASP A 409 7.62 -19.21 -14.52
N TYR A 410 6.42 -19.68 -14.24
CA TYR A 410 5.82 -19.59 -12.90
C TYR A 410 6.53 -20.47 -11.86
N VAL A 411 7.26 -21.51 -12.30
CA VAL A 411 8.02 -22.37 -11.38
C VAL A 411 9.24 -21.60 -10.86
N LYS A 412 10.04 -21.02 -11.77
CA LYS A 412 11.17 -20.19 -11.36
C LYS A 412 10.74 -18.92 -10.62
N ALA A 413 9.62 -18.32 -11.01
CA ALA A 413 9.05 -17.20 -10.29
C ALA A 413 8.77 -17.57 -8.82
N MET A 414 8.15 -18.73 -8.58
CA MET A 414 7.88 -19.23 -7.23
C MET A 414 9.16 -19.45 -6.42
N GLU A 415 10.19 -20.10 -7.03
CA GLU A 415 11.48 -20.31 -6.37
C GLU A 415 12.11 -18.98 -5.91
N CYS A 416 12.04 -17.94 -6.74
CA CYS A 416 12.53 -16.61 -6.40
C CYS A 416 11.68 -15.94 -5.31
N TYR A 417 10.35 -16.07 -5.33
CA TYR A 417 9.48 -15.55 -4.28
C TYR A 417 9.70 -16.24 -2.94
N GLU A 418 9.87 -17.56 -2.92
CA GLU A 418 10.25 -18.29 -1.70
C GLU A 418 11.63 -17.86 -1.18
N LYS A 419 12.58 -17.57 -2.06
CA LYS A 419 13.88 -17.01 -1.69
C LYS A 419 13.72 -15.61 -1.08
N ALA A 420 12.92 -14.74 -1.68
CA ALA A 420 12.59 -13.43 -1.13
C ALA A 420 11.93 -13.55 0.25
N ALA A 421 10.96 -14.46 0.39
CA ALA A 421 10.31 -14.75 1.66
C ALA A 421 11.30 -15.23 2.74
N SER A 422 12.27 -16.08 2.37
CA SER A 422 13.34 -16.53 3.29
C SER A 422 14.27 -15.41 3.77
N MET A 423 14.24 -14.26 3.09
CA MET A 423 14.95 -13.01 3.44
C MET A 423 14.02 -11.98 4.09
N GLU A 424 12.91 -12.43 4.67
CA GLU A 424 11.90 -11.60 5.35
C GLU A 424 11.32 -10.48 4.48
N ASN A 425 11.22 -10.71 3.17
CA ASN A 425 10.59 -9.76 2.26
C ASN A 425 9.07 -9.98 2.23
N ALA A 426 8.30 -8.96 2.62
CA ALA A 426 6.84 -9.05 2.72
C ALA A 426 6.16 -9.31 1.35
N ASP A 427 6.65 -8.69 0.27
CA ASP A 427 6.12 -8.89 -1.08
C ASP A 427 6.43 -10.30 -1.59
N GLY A 428 7.61 -10.84 -1.24
CA GLY A 428 7.99 -12.21 -1.52
C GLY A 428 7.03 -13.20 -0.84
N TYR A 429 6.72 -13.00 0.43
CA TYR A 429 5.70 -13.78 1.15
C TYR A 429 4.33 -13.67 0.48
N CYS A 430 3.87 -12.46 0.15
CA CYS A 430 2.57 -12.24 -0.49
C CYS A 430 2.45 -12.95 -1.84
N ARG A 431 3.48 -12.85 -2.69
CA ARG A 431 3.45 -13.50 -4.01
C ARG A 431 3.54 -15.02 -3.91
N ALA A 432 4.41 -15.54 -3.04
CA ALA A 432 4.47 -16.97 -2.78
C ALA A 432 3.14 -17.51 -2.24
N ALA A 433 2.48 -16.77 -1.34
CA ALA A 433 1.15 -17.10 -0.84
C ALA A 433 0.10 -17.16 -1.96
N LEU A 434 0.06 -16.14 -2.82
CA LEU A 434 -0.84 -16.07 -3.97
C LEU A 434 -0.62 -17.24 -4.94
N TYR A 435 0.64 -17.61 -5.18
CA TYR A 435 0.98 -18.73 -6.05
C TYR A 435 0.51 -20.08 -5.49
N LEU A 436 0.63 -20.25 -4.16
CA LEU A 436 0.14 -21.45 -3.47
C LEU A 436 -1.39 -21.51 -3.40
N ALA A 437 -2.05 -20.36 -3.26
CA ALA A 437 -3.51 -20.30 -3.27
C ALA A 437 -4.09 -20.72 -4.64
N ASN A 438 -3.50 -20.19 -5.73
CA ASN A 438 -4.04 -20.35 -7.08
C ASN A 438 -3.38 -21.48 -7.90
N GLY A 439 -2.30 -22.10 -7.39
CA GLY A 439 -1.61 -23.17 -8.06
C GLY A 439 -0.87 -22.76 -9.34
N TYR A 440 -0.43 -21.50 -9.47
CA TYR A 440 0.27 -21.03 -10.69
C TYR A 440 1.55 -21.79 -10.99
N SER A 441 2.26 -22.26 -9.97
CA SER A 441 3.46 -23.11 -10.12
C SER A 441 3.14 -24.61 -10.29
N GLY A 442 1.86 -24.98 -10.38
CA GLY A 442 1.40 -26.38 -10.45
C GLY A 442 1.18 -27.03 -9.07
N VAL A 443 1.38 -26.31 -7.98
CA VAL A 443 1.16 -26.79 -6.60
C VAL A 443 0.21 -25.85 -5.89
N THR A 444 -0.82 -26.39 -5.25
CA THR A 444 -1.72 -25.66 -4.37
C THR A 444 -1.52 -26.09 -2.93
N ASP A 445 -1.39 -25.14 -2.01
CA ASP A 445 -1.28 -25.39 -0.57
C ASP A 445 -1.90 -24.22 0.20
N ALA A 446 -3.18 -24.33 0.52
CA ALA A 446 -3.94 -23.30 1.21
C ALA A 446 -3.41 -23.01 2.65
N VAL A 447 -2.85 -24.03 3.32
CA VAL A 447 -2.30 -23.87 4.68
C VAL A 447 -1.02 -23.04 4.63
N LYS A 448 -0.08 -23.41 3.76
CA LYS A 448 1.18 -22.68 3.59
C LYS A 448 0.94 -21.26 3.02
N SER A 449 -0.04 -21.10 2.14
CA SER A 449 -0.47 -19.80 1.62
C SER A 449 -0.88 -18.86 2.76
N ARG A 450 -1.76 -19.34 3.64
CA ARG A 450 -2.18 -18.57 4.81
C ARG A 450 -1.00 -18.21 5.72
N GLU A 451 -0.15 -19.19 6.06
CA GLU A 451 1.03 -18.95 6.90
C GLU A 451 1.96 -17.87 6.31
N TYR A 452 2.08 -17.84 5.00
CA TYR A 452 2.87 -16.83 4.31
C TYR A 452 2.20 -15.45 4.35
N TYR A 453 0.87 -15.37 4.19
CA TYR A 453 0.16 -14.11 4.39
C TYR A 453 0.23 -13.62 5.85
N GLU A 454 0.16 -14.53 6.84
CA GLU A 454 0.32 -14.19 8.25
C GLU A 454 1.71 -13.55 8.51
N LYS A 455 2.78 -14.15 7.98
CA LYS A 455 4.14 -13.58 8.07
C LYS A 455 4.27 -12.24 7.35
N ALA A 456 3.72 -12.10 6.16
CA ALA A 456 3.73 -10.83 5.45
C ALA A 456 2.98 -9.73 6.22
N ALA A 457 1.88 -10.08 6.88
CA ALA A 457 1.11 -9.16 7.73
C ALA A 457 1.87 -8.78 9.01
N GLU A 458 2.66 -9.68 9.60
CA GLU A 458 3.58 -9.39 10.71
C GLU A 458 4.68 -8.41 10.29
N LEU A 459 5.12 -8.48 9.03
CA LEU A 459 6.08 -7.55 8.42
C LEU A 459 5.45 -6.22 7.95
N GLY A 460 4.16 -5.99 8.25
CA GLY A 460 3.46 -4.74 7.95
C GLY A 460 2.79 -4.68 6.59
N SER A 461 2.64 -5.79 5.86
CA SER A 461 1.95 -5.79 4.57
C SER A 461 0.44 -5.61 4.72
N CYS A 462 -0.07 -4.43 4.37
CA CYS A 462 -1.52 -4.17 4.31
C CYS A 462 -2.22 -5.06 3.27
N PHE A 463 -1.55 -5.37 2.16
CA PHE A 463 -2.06 -6.31 1.17
C PHE A 463 -2.31 -7.70 1.78
N ALA A 464 -1.36 -8.23 2.56
CA ALA A 464 -1.52 -9.51 3.23
C ALA A 464 -2.68 -9.51 4.25
N LEU A 465 -2.88 -8.41 4.98
CA LEU A 465 -4.02 -8.25 5.88
C LEU A 465 -5.35 -8.34 5.13
N ILE A 466 -5.43 -7.75 3.93
CA ILE A 466 -6.62 -7.81 3.07
C ILE A 466 -6.85 -9.24 2.56
N GLU A 467 -5.81 -9.91 2.05
CA GLU A 467 -5.92 -11.28 1.57
C GLU A 467 -6.36 -12.24 2.69
N LEU A 468 -5.78 -12.10 3.88
CA LEU A 468 -6.23 -12.84 5.07
C LEU A 468 -7.71 -12.55 5.40
N SER A 469 -8.16 -11.31 5.24
CA SER A 469 -9.56 -10.95 5.46
C SER A 469 -10.50 -11.70 4.51
N PHE A 470 -10.10 -11.87 3.24
CA PHE A 470 -10.86 -12.69 2.28
C PHE A 470 -10.90 -14.16 2.67
N LEU A 471 -9.77 -14.73 3.14
CA LEU A 471 -9.75 -16.12 3.62
C LEU A 471 -10.74 -16.33 4.77
N TYR A 472 -10.79 -15.40 5.75
CA TYR A 472 -11.74 -15.48 6.85
C TYR A 472 -13.19 -15.18 6.43
N GLU A 473 -13.39 -14.29 5.44
CA GLU A 473 -14.73 -14.00 4.91
C GLU A 473 -15.34 -15.20 4.17
N ASN A 474 -14.52 -15.93 3.40
CA ASN A 474 -14.97 -17.07 2.61
C ASN A 474 -14.95 -18.39 3.39
N GLY A 475 -14.01 -18.53 4.35
CA GLY A 475 -13.73 -19.77 5.05
C GLY A 475 -12.72 -20.66 4.30
N ASP A 476 -11.85 -20.05 3.47
CA ASP A 476 -10.87 -20.77 2.66
C ASP A 476 -9.66 -21.19 3.51
N GLY A 477 -9.61 -22.47 3.91
CA GLY A 477 -8.53 -23.01 4.75
C GLY A 477 -8.57 -22.58 6.21
N VAL A 478 -9.60 -21.82 6.61
CA VAL A 478 -9.85 -21.31 7.96
C VAL A 478 -11.34 -21.41 8.31
N GLU A 479 -11.68 -21.36 9.59
CA GLU A 479 -13.07 -21.20 10.01
C GLU A 479 -13.56 -19.81 9.60
N LYS A 480 -14.70 -19.75 8.90
CA LYS A 480 -15.32 -18.51 8.45
C LYS A 480 -15.60 -17.57 9.62
N SER A 481 -15.11 -16.34 9.57
CA SER A 481 -15.35 -15.31 10.60
C SER A 481 -15.29 -13.91 10.02
N TYR A 482 -16.43 -13.27 9.95
CA TYR A 482 -16.53 -11.87 9.57
C TYR A 482 -15.89 -10.93 10.60
N GLU A 483 -15.87 -11.29 11.89
CA GLU A 483 -15.25 -10.53 12.95
C GLU A 483 -13.74 -10.42 12.73
N LYS A 484 -13.08 -11.55 12.43
CA LYS A 484 -11.65 -11.56 12.11
C LYS A 484 -11.35 -10.84 10.80
N ALA A 485 -12.18 -11.03 9.78
CA ALA A 485 -12.02 -10.34 8.50
C ALA A 485 -12.11 -8.82 8.68
N PHE A 486 -13.06 -8.34 9.48
CA PHE A 486 -13.21 -6.93 9.81
C PHE A 486 -12.02 -6.39 10.63
N GLU A 487 -11.53 -7.14 11.62
CA GLU A 487 -10.36 -6.77 12.44
C GLU A 487 -9.11 -6.57 11.56
N LEU A 488 -8.84 -7.50 10.64
CA LEU A 488 -7.71 -7.43 9.72
C LEU A 488 -7.83 -6.23 8.76
N CYS A 489 -9.01 -6.00 8.18
CA CYS A 489 -9.26 -4.81 7.37
C CYS A 489 -9.11 -3.52 8.18
N SER A 490 -9.59 -3.51 9.44
CA SER A 490 -9.49 -2.33 10.31
C SER A 490 -8.03 -2.01 10.66
N LYS A 491 -7.18 -3.04 10.86
CA LYS A 491 -5.75 -2.86 11.07
C LYS A 491 -5.08 -2.22 9.86
N ALA A 492 -5.35 -2.73 8.65
CA ALA A 492 -4.82 -2.14 7.42
C ALA A 492 -5.38 -0.72 7.14
N ALA A 493 -6.63 -0.45 7.53
CA ALA A 493 -7.23 0.88 7.42
C ALA A 493 -6.63 1.87 8.43
N GLY A 494 -6.13 1.40 9.58
CA GLY A 494 -5.36 2.20 10.53
C GLY A 494 -4.02 2.67 9.98
N GLU A 495 -3.44 1.94 9.05
CA GLU A 495 -2.23 2.31 8.29
C GLU A 495 -2.58 3.12 7.02
N GLU A 496 -3.76 3.73 7.00
CA GLU A 496 -4.26 4.57 5.91
C GLU A 496 -4.30 3.88 4.53
N TYR A 497 -4.39 2.53 4.48
CA TYR A 497 -4.47 1.81 3.23
C TYR A 497 -5.86 1.99 2.58
N PRO A 498 -5.97 2.65 1.41
CA PRO A 498 -7.25 3.13 0.88
C PRO A 498 -8.28 2.03 0.66
N TYR A 499 -7.87 0.90 0.05
CA TYR A 499 -8.76 -0.22 -0.20
C TYR A 499 -9.25 -0.89 1.09
N ALA A 500 -8.44 -0.93 2.16
CA ALA A 500 -8.87 -1.43 3.46
C ALA A 500 -9.95 -0.55 4.09
N MET A 501 -9.80 0.78 3.98
CA MET A 501 -10.82 1.72 4.43
C MET A 501 -12.17 1.50 3.70
N PHE A 502 -12.11 1.31 2.36
CA PHE A 502 -13.28 0.95 1.57
C PHE A 502 -13.92 -0.36 2.07
N ARG A 503 -13.12 -1.41 2.30
CA ARG A 503 -13.59 -2.70 2.82
C ARG A 503 -14.25 -2.59 4.20
N VAL A 504 -13.69 -1.80 5.11
CA VAL A 504 -14.31 -1.51 6.42
C VAL A 504 -15.68 -0.87 6.23
N GLY A 505 -15.79 0.15 5.36
CA GLY A 505 -17.06 0.76 4.99
C GLY A 505 -18.08 -0.27 4.46
N LEU A 506 -17.65 -1.18 3.60
CA LEU A 506 -18.51 -2.22 3.03
C LEU A 506 -19.03 -3.22 4.08
N TYR A 507 -18.19 -3.62 5.05
CA TYR A 507 -18.63 -4.49 6.15
C TYR A 507 -19.67 -3.80 7.04
N LEU A 508 -19.49 -2.51 7.31
CA LEU A 508 -20.41 -1.70 8.10
C LEU A 508 -21.74 -1.49 7.38
N GLU A 509 -21.70 -1.23 6.07
CA GLU A 509 -22.90 -1.07 5.24
C GLU A 509 -23.72 -2.37 5.17
N LYS A 510 -23.05 -3.51 4.96
CA LYS A 510 -23.71 -4.81 4.87
C LYS A 510 -24.21 -5.34 6.21
N GLY A 511 -23.78 -4.76 7.34
CA GLY A 511 -24.16 -5.21 8.67
C GLY A 511 -23.73 -6.66 8.96
N VAL A 512 -22.60 -7.12 8.40
CA VAL A 512 -22.13 -8.52 8.58
C VAL A 512 -21.74 -8.85 10.03
N LEU A 513 -21.55 -7.83 10.87
CA LEU A 513 -21.27 -7.97 12.31
C LEU A 513 -22.49 -7.69 13.20
N GLY A 514 -23.69 -7.60 12.62
CA GLY A 514 -24.93 -7.29 13.32
C GLY A 514 -25.77 -6.29 12.53
N GLU A 515 -26.19 -5.17 13.16
CA GLU A 515 -26.94 -4.15 12.44
C GLU A 515 -26.04 -3.30 11.54
N ALA A 516 -26.54 -2.90 10.36
CA ALA A 516 -25.85 -2.01 9.45
C ALA A 516 -25.60 -0.64 10.09
N ARG A 517 -24.39 -0.13 9.98
CA ARG A 517 -23.95 1.18 10.51
C ARG A 517 -23.65 2.12 9.35
N LEU A 518 -24.71 2.61 8.73
CA LEU A 518 -24.63 3.32 7.44
C LEU A 518 -23.87 4.64 7.51
N GLU A 519 -24.05 5.43 8.59
CA GLU A 519 -23.35 6.70 8.78
C GLU A 519 -21.83 6.49 8.96
N GLU A 520 -21.43 5.45 9.70
CA GLU A 520 -20.02 5.10 9.87
C GLU A 520 -19.42 4.58 8.55
N ALA A 521 -20.17 3.75 7.82
CA ALA A 521 -19.78 3.25 6.50
C ALA A 521 -19.51 4.41 5.53
N PHE A 522 -20.42 5.37 5.49
CA PHE A 522 -20.27 6.60 4.70
C PHE A 522 -18.97 7.34 5.07
N GLY A 523 -18.69 7.52 6.37
CA GLY A 523 -17.45 8.16 6.83
C GLY A 523 -16.18 7.47 6.37
N TRP A 524 -16.18 6.13 6.32
CA TRP A 524 -15.07 5.35 5.80
C TRP A 524 -14.93 5.46 4.27
N TYR A 525 -16.05 5.51 3.52
CA TYR A 525 -16.00 5.74 2.08
C TYR A 525 -15.46 7.12 1.73
N VAL A 526 -15.77 8.17 2.53
CA VAL A 526 -15.19 9.50 2.35
C VAL A 526 -13.66 9.44 2.48
N LYS A 527 -13.14 8.86 3.57
CA LYS A 527 -11.70 8.74 3.80
C LYS A 527 -10.99 7.95 2.69
N ALA A 528 -11.56 6.82 2.29
CA ALA A 528 -11.00 5.99 1.23
C ALA A 528 -11.00 6.70 -0.14
N ALA A 529 -12.06 7.45 -0.46
CA ALA A 529 -12.17 8.22 -1.69
C ALA A 529 -11.19 9.41 -1.72
N GLU A 530 -10.98 10.09 -0.58
CA GLU A 530 -9.97 11.14 -0.43
C GLU A 530 -8.56 10.59 -0.58
N ALA A 531 -8.32 9.37 -0.11
CA ALA A 531 -7.06 8.63 -0.30
C ALA A 531 -6.91 8.02 -1.71
N GLY A 532 -7.87 8.23 -2.61
CA GLY A 532 -7.79 7.88 -4.04
C GLY A 532 -8.32 6.51 -4.40
N ASP A 533 -9.01 5.80 -3.52
CA ASP A 533 -9.66 4.52 -3.86
C ASP A 533 -10.88 4.73 -4.76
N MET A 534 -10.88 4.12 -5.95
CA MET A 534 -11.95 4.29 -6.92
C MET A 534 -13.22 3.49 -6.59
N ASP A 535 -13.10 2.37 -5.90
CA ASP A 535 -14.24 1.62 -5.39
C ASP A 535 -14.99 2.44 -4.34
N ALA A 536 -14.25 3.16 -3.48
CA ALA A 536 -14.83 4.08 -2.51
C ALA A 536 -15.45 5.31 -3.19
N VAL A 537 -14.84 5.87 -4.24
CA VAL A 537 -15.43 6.98 -5.02
C VAL A 537 -16.78 6.57 -5.59
N PHE A 538 -16.87 5.37 -6.18
CA PHE A 538 -18.13 4.83 -6.67
C PHE A 538 -19.15 4.59 -5.53
N ALA A 539 -18.71 3.96 -4.41
CA ALA A 539 -19.58 3.72 -3.26
C ALA A 539 -20.12 5.03 -2.66
N LEU A 540 -19.26 6.06 -2.56
CA LEU A 540 -19.64 7.38 -2.07
C LEU A 540 -20.69 8.04 -2.98
N GLY A 541 -20.50 7.98 -4.30
CA GLY A 541 -21.47 8.45 -5.28
C GLY A 541 -22.82 7.74 -5.12
N ARG A 542 -22.82 6.43 -4.88
CA ARG A 542 -24.02 5.63 -4.61
C ARG A 542 -24.68 6.03 -3.27
N CYS A 543 -23.87 6.32 -2.24
CA CYS A 543 -24.38 6.79 -0.96
C CYS A 543 -25.13 8.11 -1.10
N TYR A 544 -24.58 9.08 -1.82
CA TYR A 544 -25.25 10.34 -2.12
C TYR A 544 -26.50 10.16 -3.00
N LYS A 545 -26.43 9.27 -4.01
CA LYS A 545 -27.56 9.01 -4.90
C LYS A 545 -28.78 8.43 -4.20
N HIS A 546 -28.58 7.60 -3.17
CA HIS A 546 -29.64 6.84 -2.51
C HIS A 546 -29.84 7.19 -1.04
N GLY A 547 -29.14 8.20 -0.51
CA GLY A 547 -29.25 8.60 0.89
C GLY A 547 -28.73 7.54 1.87
N ILE A 548 -27.68 6.77 1.51
CA ILE A 548 -27.12 5.71 2.34
C ILE A 548 -26.14 6.31 3.35
N GLY A 549 -26.51 6.37 4.62
CA GLY A 549 -25.69 6.97 5.68
C GLY A 549 -25.50 8.48 5.59
N THR A 550 -26.20 9.13 4.66
CA THR A 550 -26.21 10.58 4.43
C THR A 550 -27.56 11.00 3.84
N GLU A 551 -27.81 12.28 3.68
CA GLU A 551 -28.96 12.76 2.90
C GLU A 551 -28.72 12.53 1.39
N GLU A 552 -29.80 12.34 0.65
CA GLU A 552 -29.75 12.22 -0.81
C GLU A 552 -29.30 13.54 -1.42
N ASP A 553 -28.25 13.46 -2.29
CA ASP A 553 -27.65 14.62 -2.94
C ASP A 553 -27.13 14.23 -4.35
N PHE A 554 -27.95 14.45 -5.36
CA PHE A 554 -27.60 14.10 -6.73
C PHE A 554 -26.41 14.91 -7.29
N ASP A 555 -26.21 16.15 -6.83
CA ASP A 555 -25.10 16.98 -7.31
C ASP A 555 -23.77 16.39 -6.82
N LYS A 556 -23.67 16.00 -5.54
CA LYS A 556 -22.48 15.32 -5.02
C LYS A 556 -22.29 13.93 -5.58
N ALA A 557 -23.38 13.19 -5.83
CA ALA A 557 -23.29 11.90 -6.49
C ALA A 557 -22.65 12.04 -7.88
N LEU A 558 -23.07 13.02 -8.67
CA LEU A 558 -22.51 13.32 -9.98
C LEU A 558 -21.06 13.79 -9.93
N GLU A 559 -20.67 14.56 -8.91
CA GLU A 559 -19.27 14.94 -8.71
C GLU A 559 -18.40 13.70 -8.48
N CYS A 560 -18.83 12.77 -7.62
CA CYS A 560 -18.12 11.50 -7.40
C CYS A 560 -18.02 10.68 -8.68
N PHE A 561 -19.14 10.48 -9.40
CA PHE A 561 -19.14 9.72 -10.64
C PHE A 561 -18.29 10.39 -11.71
N SER A 562 -18.25 11.72 -11.77
CA SER A 562 -17.39 12.44 -12.71
C SER A 562 -15.91 12.22 -12.41
N LYS A 563 -15.49 12.27 -11.13
CA LYS A 563 -14.11 11.94 -10.71
C LYS A 563 -13.72 10.52 -11.10
N GLY A 564 -14.62 9.55 -10.89
CA GLY A 564 -14.38 8.16 -11.31
C GLY A 564 -14.30 8.03 -12.83
N ALA A 565 -15.16 8.73 -13.58
CA ALA A 565 -15.16 8.72 -15.05
C ALA A 565 -13.89 9.33 -15.64
N GLU A 566 -13.30 10.39 -15.04
CA GLU A 566 -12.01 10.95 -15.44
C GLU A 566 -10.87 9.92 -15.34
N LYS A 567 -11.01 8.95 -14.46
CA LYS A 567 -10.10 7.81 -14.32
C LYS A 567 -10.54 6.58 -15.13
N ASN A 568 -11.53 6.76 -16.04
CA ASN A 568 -12.12 5.69 -16.83
C ASN A 568 -12.73 4.54 -16.00
N GLU A 569 -13.26 4.80 -14.81
CA GLU A 569 -13.95 3.79 -14.02
C GLU A 569 -15.32 3.48 -14.63
N SER A 570 -15.51 2.24 -15.10
CA SER A 570 -16.66 1.85 -15.93
C SER A 570 -18.02 1.94 -15.23
N ARG A 571 -18.06 1.68 -13.89
CA ARG A 571 -19.29 1.83 -13.09
C ARG A 571 -19.69 3.29 -12.96
N CYS A 572 -18.72 4.19 -12.76
CA CYS A 572 -18.95 5.63 -12.70
C CYS A 572 -19.41 6.20 -14.05
N LEU A 573 -18.79 5.76 -15.16
CA LEU A 573 -19.25 6.10 -16.51
C LEU A 573 -20.69 5.65 -16.74
N THR A 574 -21.04 4.45 -16.29
CA THR A 574 -22.40 3.91 -16.39
C THR A 574 -23.40 4.74 -15.59
N GLU A 575 -23.08 5.12 -14.35
CA GLU A 575 -23.94 5.95 -13.53
C GLU A 575 -24.16 7.35 -14.10
N LEU A 576 -23.11 7.94 -14.72
CA LEU A 576 -23.27 9.19 -15.48
C LEU A 576 -24.17 9.00 -16.72
N GLY A 577 -24.01 7.90 -17.45
CA GLY A 577 -24.89 7.56 -18.55
C GLY A 577 -26.35 7.47 -18.11
N LEU A 578 -26.63 6.78 -16.99
CA LEU A 578 -27.97 6.68 -16.41
C LEU A 578 -28.49 8.03 -15.89
N ALA A 579 -27.62 8.87 -15.33
CA ALA A 579 -28.02 10.20 -14.88
C ALA A 579 -28.49 11.07 -16.03
N TYR A 580 -27.79 11.06 -17.18
CA TYR A 580 -28.20 11.77 -18.39
C TYR A 580 -29.39 11.10 -19.10
N GLU A 581 -29.59 9.79 -18.96
CA GLU A 581 -30.75 9.08 -19.49
C GLU A 581 -32.04 9.49 -18.76
N ASN A 582 -31.98 9.63 -17.42
CA ASN A 582 -33.15 9.84 -16.56
C ASN A 582 -33.31 11.28 -16.06
N GLY A 583 -32.36 12.18 -16.35
CA GLY A 583 -32.38 13.55 -15.86
C GLY A 583 -32.14 13.68 -14.33
N ASN A 584 -31.40 12.72 -13.73
CA ASN A 584 -31.13 12.71 -12.28
C ASN A 584 -29.96 13.64 -11.94
N GLY A 585 -30.26 14.82 -11.38
CA GLY A 585 -29.29 15.85 -11.02
C GLY A 585 -28.70 16.62 -12.23
N VAL A 586 -29.05 16.23 -13.45
CA VAL A 586 -28.66 16.88 -14.71
C VAL A 586 -29.84 16.95 -15.65
N GLU A 587 -29.80 17.86 -16.65
CA GLU A 587 -30.80 17.85 -17.72
C GLU A 587 -30.63 16.56 -18.56
N GLU A 588 -31.77 15.94 -18.86
CA GLU A 588 -31.80 14.74 -19.70
C GLU A 588 -31.10 15.00 -21.05
N ASN A 589 -30.16 14.12 -21.42
CA ASN A 589 -29.37 14.24 -22.61
C ASN A 589 -29.07 12.85 -23.18
N PRO A 590 -29.92 12.35 -24.11
CA PRO A 590 -29.76 11.02 -24.70
C PRO A 590 -28.42 10.82 -25.43
N GLN A 591 -27.84 11.87 -26.02
CA GLN A 591 -26.56 11.79 -26.70
C GLN A 591 -25.40 11.53 -25.73
N LYS A 592 -25.35 12.28 -24.61
CA LYS A 592 -24.36 12.06 -23.55
C LYS A 592 -24.55 10.72 -22.86
N ALA A 593 -25.79 10.31 -22.64
CA ALA A 593 -26.08 8.99 -22.08
C ALA A 593 -25.45 7.88 -22.92
N VAL A 594 -25.64 7.92 -24.25
CA VAL A 594 -25.02 6.97 -25.19
C VAL A 594 -23.49 7.07 -25.17
N GLU A 595 -22.93 8.29 -25.12
CA GLU A 595 -21.47 8.51 -25.09
C GLU A 595 -20.81 7.84 -23.89
N TYR A 596 -21.28 8.13 -22.66
CA TYR A 596 -20.75 7.53 -21.45
C TYR A 596 -20.97 6.02 -21.41
N MET A 597 -22.15 5.56 -21.84
CA MET A 597 -22.46 4.14 -21.85
C MET A 597 -21.58 3.38 -22.86
N THR A 598 -21.24 4.00 -23.99
CA THR A 598 -20.32 3.43 -25.01
C THR A 598 -18.92 3.26 -24.39
N GLN A 599 -18.40 4.30 -23.72
CA GLN A 599 -17.08 4.24 -23.07
C GLN A 599 -17.00 3.10 -22.04
N ALA A 600 -18.04 2.93 -21.23
CA ALA A 600 -18.10 1.83 -20.26
C ALA A 600 -18.22 0.45 -20.94
N ALA A 601 -19.01 0.34 -22.00
CA ALA A 601 -19.21 -0.90 -22.73
C ALA A 601 -17.94 -1.36 -23.49
N GLU A 602 -17.16 -0.41 -24.01
CA GLU A 602 -15.86 -0.68 -24.67
C GLU A 602 -14.81 -1.19 -23.68
N GLN A 603 -14.93 -0.86 -22.40
CA GLN A 603 -14.12 -1.41 -21.31
C GLN A 603 -14.61 -2.79 -20.84
N ASN A 604 -15.49 -3.41 -21.60
CA ASN A 604 -16.04 -4.72 -21.31
C ASN A 604 -16.95 -4.77 -20.05
N TYR A 605 -17.53 -3.63 -19.64
CA TYR A 605 -18.49 -3.63 -18.53
C TYR A 605 -19.86 -4.16 -18.99
N GLY A 606 -20.24 -5.33 -18.45
CA GLY A 606 -21.40 -6.11 -18.93
C GLY A 606 -22.72 -5.36 -18.91
N TYR A 607 -23.03 -4.61 -17.82
CA TYR A 607 -24.28 -3.84 -17.74
C TYR A 607 -24.33 -2.69 -18.74
N ALA A 608 -23.22 -2.02 -19.01
CA ALA A 608 -23.16 -0.99 -20.05
C ALA A 608 -23.34 -1.61 -21.45
N GLN A 609 -22.78 -2.79 -21.70
CA GLN A 609 -23.00 -3.54 -22.93
C GLN A 609 -24.49 -3.91 -23.10
N PHE A 610 -25.14 -4.34 -22.02
CA PHE A 610 -26.57 -4.59 -22.04
C PHE A 610 -27.36 -3.32 -22.41
N LYS A 611 -27.07 -2.19 -21.76
CA LYS A 611 -27.70 -0.89 -22.06
C LYS A 611 -27.45 -0.42 -23.49
N MET A 612 -26.25 -0.66 -24.04
CA MET A 612 -25.97 -0.38 -25.46
C MET A 612 -26.80 -1.25 -26.40
N GLY A 613 -27.07 -2.48 -26.01
CA GLY A 613 -28.05 -3.35 -26.69
C GLY A 613 -29.45 -2.72 -26.69
N GLU A 614 -29.96 -2.29 -25.53
CA GLU A 614 -31.25 -1.59 -25.38
C GLU A 614 -31.31 -0.33 -26.26
N TYR A 615 -30.25 0.50 -26.25
CA TYR A 615 -30.19 1.72 -27.04
C TYR A 615 -30.24 1.46 -28.54
N ASN A 616 -29.59 0.42 -29.05
CA ASN A 616 -29.66 0.01 -30.44
C ASN A 616 -31.01 -0.68 -30.78
N PHE A 617 -31.60 -1.38 -29.81
CA PHE A 617 -32.89 -2.03 -30.03
C PHE A 617 -34.04 -1.04 -30.20
N PHE A 618 -34.04 0.03 -29.37
CA PHE A 618 -35.10 1.05 -29.38
C PHE A 618 -34.77 2.33 -30.17
N GLY A 619 -33.56 2.46 -30.69
CA GLY A 619 -33.15 3.69 -31.40
C GLY A 619 -33.01 4.88 -30.46
N TYR A 620 -32.30 4.74 -29.32
CA TYR A 620 -32.17 5.78 -28.31
C TYR A 620 -30.97 6.71 -28.56
N GLY A 621 -31.19 8.03 -28.39
CA GLY A 621 -30.13 9.04 -28.47
C GLY A 621 -29.48 9.14 -29.86
N SER A 622 -28.19 8.83 -29.94
CA SER A 622 -27.45 8.79 -31.22
C SER A 622 -27.48 7.41 -31.91
N CYS A 623 -28.03 6.39 -31.23
CA CYS A 623 -28.16 5.06 -31.80
C CYS A 623 -29.36 4.99 -32.71
N LEU A 624 -29.17 4.38 -33.88
CA LEU A 624 -30.27 4.03 -34.77
C LEU A 624 -30.85 2.69 -34.32
N GLU A 625 -32.16 2.49 -34.56
CA GLU A 625 -32.78 1.20 -34.33
C GLU A 625 -32.12 0.14 -35.26
N ASP A 626 -31.43 -0.82 -34.61
CA ASP A 626 -30.67 -1.87 -35.30
C ASP A 626 -30.64 -3.12 -34.42
N ASN A 627 -31.56 -4.04 -34.71
CA ASN A 627 -31.71 -5.27 -33.93
C ASN A 627 -30.47 -6.16 -34.02
N LYS A 628 -29.71 -6.17 -35.14
CA LYS A 628 -28.51 -7.00 -35.23
C LYS A 628 -27.40 -6.47 -34.33
N LYS A 629 -27.19 -5.17 -34.35
CA LYS A 629 -26.23 -4.51 -33.50
C LYS A 629 -26.64 -4.60 -32.03
N ALA A 630 -27.93 -4.58 -31.75
CA ALA A 630 -28.43 -4.82 -30.37
C ALA A 630 -28.05 -6.23 -29.89
N VAL A 631 -28.25 -7.25 -30.72
CA VAL A 631 -27.88 -8.64 -30.42
C VAL A 631 -26.38 -8.78 -30.21
N GLU A 632 -25.52 -8.15 -31.04
CA GLU A 632 -24.07 -8.15 -30.88
C GLU A 632 -23.65 -7.59 -29.50
N TRP A 633 -24.29 -6.53 -29.02
CA TRP A 633 -24.03 -5.97 -27.69
C TRP A 633 -24.55 -6.87 -26.56
N TYR A 634 -25.75 -7.46 -26.76
CA TYR A 634 -26.28 -8.43 -25.79
C TYR A 634 -25.39 -9.67 -25.69
N GLU A 635 -24.84 -10.18 -26.82
CA GLU A 635 -23.89 -11.31 -26.79
C GLU A 635 -22.62 -11.01 -25.99
N LYS A 636 -22.08 -9.77 -26.12
CA LYS A 636 -20.97 -9.32 -25.27
C LYS A 636 -21.37 -9.26 -23.79
N ALA A 637 -22.56 -8.74 -23.49
CA ALA A 637 -23.07 -8.71 -22.12
C ALA A 637 -23.30 -10.12 -21.56
N VAL A 638 -23.74 -11.08 -22.37
CA VAL A 638 -23.86 -12.50 -22.00
C VAL A 638 -22.49 -13.11 -21.68
N ALA A 639 -21.44 -12.75 -22.44
CA ALA A 639 -20.09 -13.20 -22.14
C ALA A 639 -19.57 -12.65 -20.79
N ASN A 640 -20.16 -11.56 -20.30
CA ASN A 640 -19.93 -10.98 -18.97
C ASN A 640 -21.04 -11.38 -17.97
N GLU A 641 -21.73 -12.47 -18.21
CA GLU A 641 -22.69 -13.10 -17.29
C GLU A 641 -23.86 -12.17 -16.88
N VAL A 642 -24.33 -11.30 -17.79
CA VAL A 642 -25.48 -10.42 -17.55
C VAL A 642 -26.78 -11.15 -17.89
N PRO A 643 -27.58 -11.59 -16.89
CA PRO A 643 -28.76 -12.44 -17.16
C PRO A 643 -29.83 -11.73 -17.99
N MET A 644 -30.00 -10.43 -17.80
CA MET A 644 -30.96 -9.63 -18.57
C MET A 644 -30.68 -9.67 -20.07
N ALA A 645 -29.39 -9.71 -20.48
CA ALA A 645 -29.00 -9.83 -21.87
C ALA A 645 -29.40 -11.19 -22.46
N MET A 646 -29.30 -12.28 -21.67
CA MET A 646 -29.75 -13.61 -22.09
C MET A 646 -31.24 -13.62 -22.36
N ILE A 647 -32.03 -12.97 -21.50
CA ILE A 647 -33.49 -12.84 -21.69
C ILE A 647 -33.80 -12.04 -22.96
N ARG A 648 -33.13 -10.88 -23.16
CA ARG A 648 -33.38 -10.06 -24.39
C ARG A 648 -33.02 -10.77 -25.68
N ILE A 649 -31.94 -11.54 -25.69
CA ILE A 649 -31.64 -12.38 -26.87
C ILE A 649 -32.66 -13.50 -27.01
N GLY A 650 -33.07 -14.12 -25.92
CA GLY A 650 -34.15 -15.14 -25.93
C GLY A 650 -35.44 -14.57 -26.49
N GLU A 651 -35.87 -13.39 -26.06
CA GLU A 651 -37.05 -12.67 -26.58
C GLU A 651 -36.90 -12.29 -28.04
N TYR A 652 -35.72 -11.81 -28.45
CA TYR A 652 -35.44 -11.48 -29.84
C TYR A 652 -35.69 -12.68 -30.76
N TYR A 653 -35.14 -13.85 -30.42
CA TYR A 653 -35.33 -15.06 -31.18
C TYR A 653 -36.76 -15.66 -31.03
N LEU A 654 -37.40 -15.43 -29.89
CA LEU A 654 -38.77 -15.88 -29.62
C LEU A 654 -39.80 -15.19 -30.54
N TYR A 655 -39.63 -13.87 -30.72
CA TYR A 655 -40.58 -13.08 -31.51
C TYR A 655 -40.20 -12.95 -32.96
N ASP A 656 -39.08 -13.58 -33.40
CA ASP A 656 -38.62 -13.65 -34.80
C ASP A 656 -38.59 -12.28 -35.50
N TYR A 657 -38.05 -11.29 -34.81
CA TYR A 657 -38.01 -9.89 -35.33
C TYR A 657 -37.37 -9.74 -36.70
N ASP A 658 -36.46 -10.65 -37.10
CA ASP A 658 -35.76 -10.65 -38.38
C ASP A 658 -36.15 -11.88 -39.28
N SER A 659 -37.22 -12.60 -38.97
CA SER A 659 -37.68 -13.82 -39.67
C SER A 659 -36.64 -14.93 -39.72
N LEU A 660 -35.81 -15.07 -38.66
CA LEU A 660 -34.73 -16.05 -38.62
C LEU A 660 -35.19 -17.45 -38.20
N ASN A 661 -36.39 -17.61 -37.62
CA ASN A 661 -36.97 -18.85 -37.11
C ASN A 661 -35.98 -19.71 -36.32
N GLU A 662 -35.30 -19.06 -35.37
CA GLU A 662 -34.24 -19.69 -34.51
C GLU A 662 -34.74 -20.04 -33.12
N SER A 663 -35.88 -20.71 -33.05
CA SER A 663 -36.54 -21.06 -31.80
C SER A 663 -35.67 -21.90 -30.83
N GLU A 664 -34.76 -22.74 -31.39
CA GLU A 664 -33.79 -23.45 -30.59
C GLU A 664 -32.80 -22.52 -29.82
N LYS A 665 -32.45 -21.39 -30.46
CA LYS A 665 -31.59 -20.40 -29.79
C LYS A 665 -32.35 -19.69 -28.65
N ALA A 666 -33.63 -19.32 -28.89
CA ALA A 666 -34.47 -18.74 -27.84
C ALA A 666 -34.50 -19.65 -26.61
N TYR A 667 -34.79 -20.92 -26.80
CA TYR A 667 -34.78 -21.92 -25.72
C TYR A 667 -33.41 -22.00 -25.04
N SER A 668 -32.31 -22.04 -25.79
CA SER A 668 -30.96 -22.15 -25.26
C SER A 668 -30.60 -20.97 -24.33
N TYR A 669 -30.93 -19.73 -24.75
CA TYR A 669 -30.65 -18.53 -23.94
C TYR A 669 -31.51 -18.45 -22.68
N PHE A 670 -32.82 -18.76 -22.79
CA PHE A 670 -33.69 -18.83 -21.62
C PHE A 670 -33.27 -19.93 -20.66
N LYS A 671 -32.79 -21.07 -21.15
CA LYS A 671 -32.26 -22.14 -20.31
C LYS A 671 -31.03 -21.70 -19.56
N LYS A 672 -30.10 -21.04 -20.25
CA LYS A 672 -28.87 -20.52 -19.65
C LYS A 672 -29.16 -19.49 -18.54
N ALA A 673 -30.13 -18.60 -18.76
CA ALA A 673 -30.57 -17.63 -17.77
C ALA A 673 -31.21 -18.29 -16.54
N ALA A 674 -32.06 -19.31 -16.77
CA ALA A 674 -32.76 -20.02 -15.72
C ALA A 674 -31.85 -20.95 -14.91
N ASP A 675 -30.80 -21.53 -15.53
CA ASP A 675 -29.81 -22.37 -14.85
C ASP A 675 -28.98 -21.57 -13.85
N GLU A 676 -28.80 -20.26 -14.10
CA GLU A 676 -28.07 -19.38 -13.18
C GLU A 676 -28.97 -18.74 -12.12
N TYR A 677 -30.21 -18.34 -12.50
CA TYR A 677 -31.12 -17.63 -11.61
C TYR A 677 -32.58 -18.07 -11.82
N GLU A 678 -33.18 -18.65 -10.83
CA GLU A 678 -34.57 -19.15 -10.82
C GLU A 678 -35.58 -18.04 -11.20
N TRP A 679 -35.34 -16.80 -10.84
CA TRP A 679 -36.14 -15.63 -11.24
C TRP A 679 -36.39 -15.54 -12.75
N TYR A 680 -35.40 -15.95 -13.58
CA TYR A 680 -35.45 -15.88 -15.04
C TYR A 680 -36.05 -17.10 -15.71
N SER A 681 -36.64 -18.03 -14.95
CA SER A 681 -37.25 -19.27 -15.47
C SER A 681 -38.55 -19.03 -16.28
N GLU A 682 -39.14 -17.82 -16.24
CA GLU A 682 -40.35 -17.48 -16.97
C GLU A 682 -40.24 -17.79 -18.49
N GLY A 683 -39.11 -17.41 -19.11
CA GLY A 683 -38.85 -17.61 -20.54
C GLY A 683 -38.85 -19.08 -20.91
N LEU A 684 -38.33 -19.98 -20.04
CA LEU A 684 -38.44 -21.42 -20.26
C LEU A 684 -39.90 -21.90 -20.14
N GLY A 685 -40.65 -21.37 -19.18
CA GLY A 685 -42.07 -21.65 -19.05
C GLY A 685 -42.84 -21.33 -20.34
N ILE A 686 -42.57 -20.18 -20.96
CA ILE A 686 -43.14 -19.79 -22.25
C ILE A 686 -42.69 -20.75 -23.37
N CYS A 687 -41.41 -21.14 -23.43
CA CYS A 687 -40.93 -22.11 -24.41
C CYS A 687 -41.65 -23.43 -24.36
N TYR A 688 -41.88 -23.99 -23.16
CA TYR A 688 -42.62 -25.24 -22.96
C TYR A 688 -44.14 -25.07 -23.19
N GLU A 689 -44.71 -23.90 -22.87
CA GLU A 689 -46.13 -23.63 -23.11
C GLU A 689 -46.42 -23.54 -24.63
N MET A 690 -45.51 -22.93 -25.42
CA MET A 690 -45.73 -22.66 -26.86
C MET A 690 -44.99 -23.63 -27.79
N GLY A 691 -44.20 -24.57 -27.28
CA GLY A 691 -43.40 -25.47 -28.08
C GLY A 691 -42.28 -24.80 -28.86
N ILE A 692 -41.60 -23.81 -28.24
CA ILE A 692 -40.59 -23.01 -28.89
C ILE A 692 -39.20 -23.57 -28.59
N GLY A 693 -38.52 -24.14 -29.61
CA GLY A 693 -37.22 -24.76 -29.50
C GLY A 693 -37.21 -26.06 -28.67
N VAL A 694 -38.36 -26.48 -28.18
CA VAL A 694 -38.59 -27.70 -27.38
C VAL A 694 -40.01 -28.17 -27.67
N GLU A 695 -40.29 -29.47 -27.44
CA GLU A 695 -41.66 -30.02 -27.51
C GLU A 695 -42.53 -29.40 -26.42
N ASP A 696 -43.76 -29.01 -26.76
CA ASP A 696 -44.73 -28.43 -25.85
C ASP A 696 -45.02 -29.36 -24.66
N ASN A 697 -45.02 -28.79 -23.45
CA ASN A 697 -45.27 -29.56 -22.23
C ASN A 697 -45.80 -28.64 -21.13
N GLU A 698 -47.08 -28.64 -20.95
CA GLU A 698 -47.79 -27.81 -19.94
C GLU A 698 -47.29 -28.08 -18.50
N THR A 699 -46.88 -29.32 -18.18
CA THR A 699 -46.37 -29.66 -16.86
C THR A 699 -45.00 -29.03 -16.61
N GLU A 700 -44.10 -29.07 -17.58
CA GLU A 700 -42.82 -28.39 -17.46
C GLU A 700 -43.02 -26.87 -17.49
N ALA A 701 -43.94 -26.33 -18.30
CA ALA A 701 -44.25 -24.90 -18.31
C ALA A 701 -44.70 -24.42 -16.91
N PHE A 702 -45.65 -25.16 -16.30
CA PHE A 702 -46.12 -24.87 -14.95
C PHE A 702 -44.98 -24.90 -13.92
N LYS A 703 -44.09 -25.90 -13.99
CA LYS A 703 -42.94 -26.04 -13.10
C LYS A 703 -42.02 -24.80 -13.17
N TYR A 704 -41.66 -24.34 -14.36
CA TYR A 704 -40.79 -23.17 -14.52
C TYR A 704 -41.48 -21.86 -14.15
N TYR A 705 -42.78 -21.71 -14.40
CA TYR A 705 -43.55 -20.56 -13.92
C TYR A 705 -43.60 -20.55 -12.39
N THR A 706 -43.77 -21.69 -11.75
CA THR A 706 -43.81 -21.80 -10.28
C THR A 706 -42.43 -21.47 -9.70
N LEU A 707 -41.35 -21.97 -10.30
CA LEU A 707 -39.97 -21.69 -9.89
C LEU A 707 -39.65 -20.19 -9.93
N ALA A 708 -40.01 -19.51 -11.02
CA ALA A 708 -39.84 -18.07 -11.13
C ALA A 708 -40.74 -17.29 -10.16
N ALA A 709 -41.99 -17.77 -9.96
CA ALA A 709 -42.93 -17.17 -9.02
C ALA A 709 -42.47 -17.27 -7.56
N ASP A 710 -41.95 -18.41 -7.14
CA ASP A 710 -41.37 -18.64 -5.81
C ASP A 710 -40.15 -17.73 -5.56
N SER A 711 -39.38 -17.42 -6.61
CA SER A 711 -38.29 -16.48 -6.57
C SER A 711 -38.73 -14.99 -6.62
N GLY A 712 -40.04 -14.73 -6.65
CA GLY A 712 -40.60 -13.37 -6.59
C GLY A 712 -40.95 -12.72 -7.95
N ASN A 713 -40.87 -13.47 -9.09
CA ASN A 713 -41.26 -12.93 -10.39
C ASN A 713 -42.78 -12.73 -10.48
N VAL A 714 -43.25 -11.48 -10.51
CA VAL A 714 -44.68 -11.12 -10.44
C VAL A 714 -45.48 -11.62 -11.62
N THR A 715 -44.89 -11.58 -12.86
CA THR A 715 -45.56 -12.11 -14.06
C THR A 715 -45.74 -13.64 -13.95
N SER A 716 -44.76 -14.33 -13.44
CA SER A 716 -44.82 -15.76 -13.21
C SER A 716 -45.79 -16.12 -12.09
N MET A 717 -45.91 -15.32 -11.01
CA MET A 717 -46.99 -15.51 -10.01
C MET A 717 -48.35 -15.48 -10.66
N TYR A 718 -48.61 -14.51 -11.54
CA TYR A 718 -49.84 -14.40 -12.31
C TYR A 718 -50.07 -15.62 -13.22
N ARG A 719 -49.00 -16.05 -13.96
CA ARG A 719 -49.10 -17.26 -14.82
C ARG A 719 -49.35 -18.54 -14.03
N THR A 720 -48.66 -18.70 -12.90
CA THR A 720 -48.88 -19.83 -11.97
C THR A 720 -50.31 -19.84 -11.44
N GLY A 721 -50.85 -18.66 -11.09
CA GLY A 721 -52.23 -18.49 -10.71
C GLY A 721 -53.20 -18.92 -11.83
N LEU A 722 -52.91 -18.57 -13.08
CA LEU A 722 -53.68 -19.02 -14.24
C LEU A 722 -53.61 -20.52 -14.46
N CYS A 723 -52.45 -21.14 -14.29
CA CYS A 723 -52.29 -22.61 -14.37
C CYS A 723 -53.18 -23.32 -13.38
N TYR A 724 -53.20 -22.90 -12.12
CA TYR A 724 -54.11 -23.46 -11.11
C TYR A 724 -55.59 -23.14 -11.38
N TYR A 725 -55.86 -21.94 -11.90
CA TYR A 725 -57.25 -21.53 -12.20
C TYR A 725 -57.87 -22.30 -13.35
N ASN A 726 -57.08 -22.58 -14.42
CA ASN A 726 -57.56 -23.28 -15.60
C ASN A 726 -57.24 -24.80 -15.62
N GLY A 727 -56.44 -25.29 -14.66
CA GLY A 727 -55.97 -26.67 -14.64
C GLY A 727 -54.99 -27.02 -15.76
N VAL A 728 -54.12 -26.07 -16.14
CA VAL A 728 -53.11 -26.23 -17.21
C VAL A 728 -51.80 -26.67 -16.58
N GLY A 729 -51.26 -27.83 -16.95
CA GLY A 729 -50.04 -28.42 -16.43
C GLY A 729 -50.10 -28.87 -14.98
N VAL A 730 -51.19 -28.56 -14.29
CA VAL A 730 -51.48 -28.92 -12.91
C VAL A 730 -52.98 -29.15 -12.72
N LYS A 731 -53.39 -29.89 -11.70
CA LYS A 731 -54.80 -30.04 -11.38
C LYS A 731 -55.41 -28.70 -10.94
N GLU A 732 -56.59 -28.35 -11.49
CA GLU A 732 -57.38 -27.19 -11.10
C GLU A 732 -57.48 -27.07 -9.56
N ASN A 733 -57.15 -25.88 -9.05
CA ASN A 733 -57.22 -25.55 -7.63
C ASN A 733 -57.43 -24.05 -7.41
N TYR A 734 -58.67 -23.63 -7.26
CA TYR A 734 -59.04 -22.25 -7.06
C TYR A 734 -58.44 -21.63 -5.77
N ALA A 735 -58.24 -22.44 -4.73
CA ALA A 735 -57.64 -21.91 -3.50
C ALA A 735 -56.16 -21.51 -3.72
N GLU A 736 -55.38 -22.31 -4.44
CA GLU A 736 -54.00 -21.97 -4.81
C GLU A 736 -54.00 -20.81 -5.82
N ALA A 737 -54.91 -20.81 -6.81
CA ALA A 737 -55.04 -19.68 -7.75
C ALA A 737 -55.33 -18.38 -7.01
N TYR A 738 -56.22 -18.39 -6.02
CA TYR A 738 -56.53 -17.22 -5.19
C TYR A 738 -55.28 -16.70 -4.45
N ARG A 739 -54.49 -17.58 -3.86
CA ARG A 739 -53.25 -17.21 -3.17
C ARG A 739 -52.28 -16.52 -4.13
N TRP A 740 -52.00 -17.14 -5.26
CA TRP A 740 -51.07 -16.59 -6.24
C TRP A 740 -51.54 -15.27 -6.84
N PHE A 741 -52.86 -15.12 -7.14
CA PHE A 741 -53.39 -13.86 -7.61
C PHE A 741 -53.38 -12.78 -6.50
N THR A 742 -53.55 -13.14 -5.23
CA THR A 742 -53.42 -12.21 -4.12
C THR A 742 -51.98 -11.67 -4.05
N ASP A 743 -51.00 -12.55 -4.10
CA ASP A 743 -49.57 -12.18 -4.08
C ASP A 743 -49.20 -11.27 -5.28
N ALA A 744 -49.58 -11.69 -6.49
CA ALA A 744 -49.32 -10.90 -7.69
C ALA A 744 -50.06 -9.54 -7.72
N ALA A 745 -51.30 -9.50 -7.20
CA ALA A 745 -52.08 -8.25 -7.10
C ALA A 745 -51.49 -7.30 -6.03
N GLY A 746 -50.87 -7.82 -4.99
CA GLY A 746 -50.11 -7.05 -3.99
C GLY A 746 -48.96 -6.31 -4.62
N HIS A 747 -48.40 -6.84 -5.71
CA HIS A 747 -47.36 -6.22 -6.55
C HIS A 747 -47.93 -5.50 -7.80
N GLU A 748 -49.19 -5.07 -7.76
CA GLU A 748 -49.85 -4.27 -8.79
C GLU A 748 -50.02 -4.95 -10.15
N ASN A 749 -49.94 -6.28 -10.27
CA ASN A 749 -50.22 -6.94 -11.51
C ASN A 749 -51.68 -6.81 -11.89
N VAL A 750 -52.00 -6.16 -13.00
CA VAL A 750 -53.37 -5.79 -13.44
C VAL A 750 -54.20 -7.03 -13.74
N GLY A 751 -53.61 -8.07 -14.36
CA GLY A 751 -54.27 -9.34 -14.66
C GLY A 751 -54.66 -10.09 -13.37
N ALA A 752 -53.74 -10.19 -12.43
CA ALA A 752 -53.99 -10.81 -11.14
C ALA A 752 -55.03 -10.01 -10.32
N THR A 753 -54.94 -8.69 -10.34
CA THR A 753 -55.91 -7.79 -9.69
C THR A 753 -57.34 -8.04 -10.20
N TYR A 754 -57.50 -8.25 -11.51
CA TYR A 754 -58.79 -8.60 -12.12
C TYR A 754 -59.25 -9.97 -11.64
N TYR A 755 -58.41 -11.03 -11.71
CA TYR A 755 -58.79 -12.37 -11.29
C TYR A 755 -59.10 -12.42 -9.80
N LEU A 756 -58.35 -11.74 -8.94
CA LEU A 756 -58.61 -11.62 -7.50
C LEU A 756 -60.00 -11.01 -7.25
N GLY A 757 -60.32 -9.89 -7.93
CA GLY A 757 -61.65 -9.29 -7.84
C GLY A 757 -62.77 -10.22 -8.33
N LYS A 758 -62.56 -10.93 -9.43
CA LYS A 758 -63.50 -11.94 -9.98
C LYS A 758 -63.71 -13.10 -8.98
N MET A 759 -62.65 -13.63 -8.41
CA MET A 759 -62.72 -14.75 -7.48
C MET A 759 -63.47 -14.37 -6.18
N LEU A 760 -63.23 -13.20 -5.65
CA LEU A 760 -63.98 -12.64 -4.52
C LEU A 760 -65.46 -12.40 -4.84
N MET A 761 -65.75 -11.93 -6.05
CA MET A 761 -67.13 -11.72 -6.50
C MET A 761 -67.95 -12.97 -6.50
N TYR A 762 -67.36 -14.09 -7.00
CA TYR A 762 -68.10 -15.34 -7.21
C TYR A 762 -67.78 -16.44 -6.19
N GLY A 763 -66.86 -16.21 -5.26
CA GLY A 763 -66.47 -17.21 -4.25
C GLY A 763 -65.62 -18.34 -4.85
N GLU A 764 -64.86 -18.11 -5.87
CA GLU A 764 -63.99 -19.11 -6.48
C GLU A 764 -62.72 -19.29 -5.64
N GLY A 765 -62.61 -20.38 -4.87
CA GLY A 765 -61.47 -20.69 -4.01
C GLY A 765 -61.40 -19.87 -2.70
N CYS A 766 -62.33 -19.00 -2.45
CA CYS A 766 -62.42 -18.15 -1.26
C CYS A 766 -63.89 -17.96 -0.86
N THR A 767 -64.16 -17.38 0.31
CA THR A 767 -65.49 -16.92 0.66
C THR A 767 -65.89 -15.72 -0.19
N PRO A 768 -67.11 -15.68 -0.78
CA PRO A 768 -67.59 -14.55 -1.56
C PRO A 768 -67.54 -13.25 -0.73
N ASP A 769 -66.94 -12.24 -1.28
CA ASP A 769 -66.92 -10.87 -0.73
C ASP A 769 -67.08 -9.83 -1.84
N PRO A 770 -68.33 -9.57 -2.32
CA PRO A 770 -68.57 -8.67 -3.42
C PRO A 770 -68.15 -7.24 -3.16
N GLU A 771 -68.21 -6.78 -1.93
CA GLU A 771 -67.81 -5.40 -1.56
C GLU A 771 -66.31 -5.22 -1.77
N THR A 772 -65.47 -6.12 -1.26
CA THR A 772 -64.02 -6.15 -1.49
C THR A 772 -63.70 -6.41 -2.96
N ALA A 773 -64.45 -7.27 -3.65
CA ALA A 773 -64.31 -7.54 -5.07
C ALA A 773 -64.38 -6.28 -5.92
N ILE A 774 -65.39 -5.42 -5.64
CA ILE A 774 -65.51 -4.14 -6.38
C ILE A 774 -64.29 -3.27 -6.23
N GLN A 775 -63.63 -3.24 -5.06
CA GLN A 775 -62.44 -2.43 -4.86
C GLN A 775 -61.29 -2.91 -5.76
N TRP A 776 -61.10 -4.24 -5.84
CA TRP A 776 -60.08 -4.82 -6.71
C TRP A 776 -60.41 -4.66 -8.20
N LEU A 777 -61.66 -4.88 -8.61
CA LEU A 777 -62.10 -4.64 -9.98
C LEU A 777 -61.96 -3.20 -10.39
N MET A 778 -62.21 -2.23 -9.49
CA MET A 778 -61.98 -0.82 -9.76
C MET A 778 -60.51 -0.50 -10.02
N LYS A 779 -59.61 -1.02 -9.17
CA LYS A 779 -58.12 -0.86 -9.39
C LYS A 779 -57.69 -1.38 -10.78
N ALA A 780 -58.19 -2.56 -11.16
CA ALA A 780 -57.87 -3.09 -12.50
C ALA A 780 -58.49 -2.28 -13.63
N ALA A 781 -59.74 -1.81 -13.45
CA ALA A 781 -60.49 -1.04 -14.43
C ALA A 781 -59.89 0.35 -14.66
N GLU A 782 -59.35 1.01 -13.63
CA GLU A 782 -58.60 2.26 -13.71
C GLU A 782 -57.35 2.13 -14.56
N LYS A 783 -56.74 0.95 -14.54
CA LYS A 783 -55.60 0.59 -15.43
C LYS A 783 -56.07 0.05 -16.82
N ASN A 784 -57.30 0.36 -17.23
CA ASN A 784 -57.92 0.02 -18.50
C ASN A 784 -58.09 -1.50 -18.78
N ASN A 785 -58.17 -2.34 -17.72
CA ASN A 785 -58.50 -3.76 -17.93
C ASN A 785 -59.96 -3.89 -18.36
N ASP A 786 -60.15 -4.27 -19.62
CA ASP A 786 -61.46 -4.40 -20.27
C ASP A 786 -62.36 -5.41 -19.57
N LYS A 787 -61.80 -6.52 -19.06
CA LYS A 787 -62.56 -7.57 -18.35
C LYS A 787 -63.04 -7.06 -17.00
N ALA A 788 -62.19 -6.31 -16.26
CA ALA A 788 -62.59 -5.73 -14.97
C ALA A 788 -63.70 -4.67 -15.16
N GLN A 789 -63.58 -3.81 -16.20
CA GLN A 789 -64.63 -2.84 -16.58
C GLN A 789 -65.94 -3.53 -16.90
N PHE A 790 -65.89 -4.66 -17.63
CA PHE A 790 -67.07 -5.41 -17.92
C PHE A 790 -67.73 -6.03 -16.69
N GLU A 791 -66.93 -6.60 -15.76
CA GLU A 791 -67.46 -7.15 -14.51
C GLU A 791 -68.04 -6.07 -13.56
N LEU A 792 -67.46 -4.87 -13.57
CA LEU A 792 -68.05 -3.70 -12.88
C LEU A 792 -69.39 -3.30 -13.46
N GLY A 793 -69.50 -3.26 -14.79
CA GLY A 793 -70.76 -3.07 -15.47
C GLY A 793 -71.85 -4.09 -15.05
N ASN A 794 -71.49 -5.38 -15.00
CA ASN A 794 -72.39 -6.43 -14.47
C ASN A 794 -72.74 -6.25 -12.99
N ALA A 795 -71.76 -5.85 -12.14
CA ALA A 795 -71.94 -5.63 -10.74
C ALA A 795 -72.98 -4.49 -10.43
N TYR A 796 -72.82 -3.35 -11.14
CA TYR A 796 -73.75 -2.25 -11.05
C TYR A 796 -75.12 -2.57 -11.64
N LEU A 797 -75.20 -3.37 -12.69
CA LEU A 797 -76.50 -3.81 -13.31
C LEU A 797 -77.29 -4.74 -12.42
N MET A 798 -76.61 -5.56 -11.56
CA MET A 798 -77.20 -6.59 -10.71
C MET A 798 -77.26 -6.21 -9.23
N GLY A 799 -76.71 -5.09 -8.85
CA GLY A 799 -76.55 -4.67 -7.46
C GLY A 799 -75.65 -5.59 -6.64
N ASN A 800 -74.64 -6.19 -7.23
CA ASN A 800 -73.76 -7.17 -6.55
C ASN A 800 -72.51 -6.50 -5.98
N GLY A 801 -72.47 -6.29 -4.67
CA GLY A 801 -71.38 -5.57 -3.97
C GLY A 801 -71.51 -4.05 -4.08
N VAL A 802 -72.45 -3.51 -4.84
CA VAL A 802 -72.77 -2.09 -5.01
C VAL A 802 -74.24 -1.91 -5.18
N GLU A 803 -74.77 -0.69 -5.02
CA GLU A 803 -76.18 -0.38 -5.30
C GLU A 803 -76.44 -0.48 -6.80
N GLU A 804 -77.61 -1.10 -7.14
CA GLU A 804 -78.01 -1.29 -8.56
C GLU A 804 -78.16 0.07 -9.23
N ASN A 805 -77.47 0.26 -10.40
CA ASN A 805 -77.45 1.51 -11.16
C ASN A 805 -77.16 1.26 -12.65
N ASP A 806 -78.23 1.31 -13.46
CA ASP A 806 -78.17 1.06 -14.92
C ASP A 806 -77.27 2.09 -15.68
N GLU A 807 -77.27 3.34 -15.19
CA GLU A 807 -76.51 4.40 -15.83
C GLU A 807 -75.00 4.15 -15.62
N ILE A 808 -74.57 3.90 -14.40
CA ILE A 808 -73.19 3.58 -14.10
C ILE A 808 -72.78 2.25 -14.73
N ALA A 809 -73.65 1.25 -14.78
CA ALA A 809 -73.42 0.00 -15.48
C ALA A 809 -73.10 0.23 -16.96
N MET A 810 -73.91 1.07 -17.64
CA MET A 810 -73.74 1.40 -19.04
C MET A 810 -72.40 2.16 -19.30
N GLU A 811 -72.02 3.08 -18.42
CA GLU A 811 -70.70 3.78 -18.49
C GLU A 811 -69.54 2.80 -18.46
N TRP A 812 -69.58 1.81 -17.52
CA TRP A 812 -68.55 0.80 -17.47
C TRP A 812 -68.53 -0.12 -18.71
N PHE A 813 -69.66 -0.51 -19.22
CA PHE A 813 -69.77 -1.27 -20.50
C PHE A 813 -69.25 -0.45 -21.68
N GLU A 814 -69.45 0.85 -21.74
CA GLU A 814 -68.87 1.71 -22.76
C GLU A 814 -67.36 1.77 -22.69
N LYS A 815 -66.78 1.92 -21.48
CA LYS A 815 -65.32 1.90 -21.27
C LYS A 815 -64.76 0.51 -21.64
N ALA A 816 -65.41 -0.55 -21.24
CA ALA A 816 -64.99 -1.92 -21.60
C ALA A 816 -64.99 -2.14 -23.12
N ALA A 817 -66.01 -1.61 -23.81
CA ALA A 817 -66.15 -1.69 -25.26
C ALA A 817 -65.07 -0.83 -25.96
N GLU A 818 -64.75 0.32 -25.46
CA GLU A 818 -63.63 1.18 -25.93
C GLU A 818 -62.28 0.47 -25.83
N ASN A 819 -62.08 -0.32 -24.75
CA ASN A 819 -60.87 -1.12 -24.52
C ASN A 819 -60.96 -2.54 -25.18
N GLY A 820 -61.98 -2.75 -26.03
CA GLY A 820 -62.02 -3.92 -26.90
C GLY A 820 -62.75 -5.14 -26.35
N ASN A 821 -63.43 -5.05 -25.23
CA ASN A 821 -64.22 -6.19 -24.67
C ASN A 821 -65.34 -6.62 -25.60
N GLU A 822 -65.30 -7.83 -26.12
CA GLU A 822 -66.24 -8.33 -27.09
C GLU A 822 -67.68 -8.42 -26.59
N LYS A 823 -67.87 -8.73 -25.31
CA LYS A 823 -69.20 -8.80 -24.69
C LYS A 823 -69.80 -7.40 -24.54
N ALA A 824 -68.98 -6.43 -24.09
CA ALA A 824 -69.35 -5.06 -23.95
C ALA A 824 -69.69 -4.42 -25.32
N LEU A 825 -68.95 -4.72 -26.38
CA LEU A 825 -69.25 -4.27 -27.77
C LEU A 825 -70.64 -4.72 -28.25
N LYS A 826 -71.06 -5.94 -27.85
CA LYS A 826 -72.40 -6.44 -28.18
C LYS A 826 -73.50 -5.73 -27.38
N ILE A 827 -73.27 -5.40 -26.13
CA ILE A 827 -74.19 -4.71 -25.27
C ILE A 827 -74.39 -3.25 -25.72
N THR A 828 -73.32 -2.56 -25.95
CA THR A 828 -73.32 -1.14 -26.34
C THR A 828 -73.63 -0.87 -27.83
N GLY A 829 -73.73 -1.94 -28.65
CA GLY A 829 -73.96 -1.81 -30.09
C GLY A 829 -72.81 -1.20 -30.89
N ARG A 830 -71.63 -1.01 -30.29
CA ARG A 830 -70.44 -0.49 -30.92
C ARG A 830 -69.77 -1.58 -31.77
N ARG A 831 -69.17 -1.19 -32.89
CA ARG A 831 -68.31 -2.08 -33.72
C ARG A 831 -66.86 -1.90 -33.31
N ARG A 832 -66.10 -3.00 -33.32
CA ARG A 832 -64.64 -2.94 -33.12
C ARG A 832 -64.03 -1.92 -34.12
N LYS A 833 -63.31 -0.95 -33.61
CA LYS A 833 -62.54 0.03 -34.45
C LYS A 833 -61.45 -0.63 -35.20
#